data_959356aa9d525d10c7d89572a13d7bca
#
_entry.id   959356aa9d525d10c7d89572a13d7bca
#
_cell.length_a   1.000
_cell.length_b   1.000
_cell.length_c   1.000
_cell.angle_alpha   90.00
_cell.angle_beta   90.00
_cell.angle_gamma   90.00
#
_symmetry.space_group_name_H-M   'P 1'
#
loop_
_entity.id
_entity.type
_entity.pdbx_description
1 polymer ?
#
loop_
_entity_poly.entity_id
_entity_poly.type
_entity_poly.pdbx_seq_one_letter_code
_entity_poly.pdbx_strand_id
1 'polypeptide(L)'
;MLISKKVSLFFLSLLVCASSLSAHQDHQTEADSSPKIAAWNNQYEIPGVGSYQLPKLGFAGDGEVLDTNQQSLRLHDLFSDRIVLLSFIYTSCSDPEGCPLASAVMLRIKQELDQNSSLNQQIRLLSLSFDPNRDTPTHLANYAKGFQTNGPGDWQFLTTQSNEQLDPILEAYQQSVLPDLDSNGNSSGNFSHILRVFLIDRQQRIRNIYSASFLNPDLLLTDLQTLLVPDNQQEPEITNQPHKHDGLAAAKTDQIHKEERTETAHSLNLLTFAQTTQLGLPPLKIPQDNPLTSAKIDLGKKLFFDRRLSLNDTFSCAMCHIPQQGFTSNEMATSVGVEGRTVRRNAPTILNVGNLDLLFHDGREELLEYQSWQPLLAKNEMANPSVSYVLNKLRRLPEYQASFEQAFPKQGIRMETVGMALASYQRVLQAGNSAFDRWYYLGQQDAISVEAQQGFALFQGKGGCASCHSIDKEWALFTDQQLHNTGIGYQNLQQSKLHKVQLAPGVEVEVSRELINQVSEPPPSDLGLYEITQNPADRWKYRTPSLRNVTLTAPYMHNGALQDLAAVIDFYDQGGIANPELSPLMRPLYLTAAEKQQLLSFLNTLTGSDVDKLVDDAMKAPIGDHQVVYSANLSPNKH
;
A
#
# COMPACT_ATOMS: atom_id res chain seq x y z
N MET A 1 33.91 -62.94 20.28
CA MET A 1 32.95 -63.91 20.87
C MET A 1 31.63 -63.55 20.26
N LEU A 2 31.31 -64.17 19.13
CA LEU A 2 30.35 -65.28 18.97
C LEU A 2 28.94 -64.91 19.48
N ILE A 3 27.85 -64.98 18.82
CA ILE A 3 27.17 -65.88 17.84
C ILE A 3 25.82 -65.22 17.53
N SER A 4 25.33 -65.07 16.39
CA SER A 4 24.73 -65.92 15.36
C SER A 4 23.19 -65.88 15.30
N LYS A 5 22.69 -65.52 14.12
CA LYS A 5 21.62 -66.17 13.28
C LYS A 5 20.17 -66.36 13.79
N LYS A 6 19.20 -65.98 12.98
CA LYS A 6 18.32 -66.77 12.11
C LYS A 6 17.16 -65.88 11.59
N VAL A 7 16.91 -65.64 10.35
CA VAL A 7 16.26 -66.27 9.20
C VAL A 7 15.01 -67.12 9.55
N SER A 8 13.84 -66.64 9.08
CA SER A 8 12.79 -67.57 8.56
C SER A 8 11.87 -66.88 7.59
N LEU A 9 11.83 -67.38 6.38
CA LEU A 9 10.84 -67.27 5.31
C LEU A 9 9.53 -67.91 5.75
N PHE A 10 8.38 -67.43 5.25
CA PHE A 10 7.26 -68.27 4.80
C PHE A 10 6.55 -67.70 3.57
N PHE A 11 6.27 -68.62 2.68
CA PHE A 11 5.78 -68.54 1.31
C PHE A 11 4.24 -68.62 1.23
N LEU A 12 3.69 -68.11 0.14
CA LEU A 12 2.58 -68.66 -0.70
C LEU A 12 1.14 -68.36 -0.30
N SER A 13 0.40 -67.68 -1.15
CA SER A 13 -0.60 -68.36 -2.06
C SER A 13 -1.17 -67.39 -3.08
N LEU A 14 -1.12 -67.80 -4.36
CA LEU A 14 -1.81 -67.27 -5.53
C LEU A 14 -3.35 -67.44 -5.40
N LEU A 15 -4.10 -66.49 -5.95
CA LEU A 15 -5.30 -66.81 -6.72
C LEU A 15 -5.43 -65.86 -7.92
N VAL A 16 -5.49 -66.49 -9.09
CA VAL A 16 -5.70 -65.93 -10.42
C VAL A 16 -7.19 -65.73 -10.63
N CYS A 17 -7.59 -64.60 -11.19
CA CYS A 17 -8.77 -64.51 -12.06
C CYS A 17 -8.49 -63.55 -13.21
N ALA A 18 -8.47 -64.12 -14.39
CA ALA A 18 -8.33 -63.42 -15.66
C ALA A 18 -9.72 -63.06 -16.23
N SER A 19 -9.74 -61.93 -16.90
CA SER A 19 -10.48 -61.60 -18.15
C SER A 19 -10.80 -60.10 -18.12
N SER A 20 -10.48 -59.26 -19.04
CA SER A 20 -10.60 -59.26 -20.50
C SER A 20 -9.81 -58.07 -21.05
N LEU A 21 -9.12 -58.31 -22.16
CA LEU A 21 -8.48 -57.27 -22.99
C LEU A 21 -9.51 -56.29 -23.52
N SER A 22 -9.20 -55.01 -23.43
CA SER A 22 -9.66 -54.01 -24.38
C SER A 22 -8.49 -53.05 -24.65
N ALA A 23 -8.04 -53.05 -25.89
CA ALA A 23 -7.00 -52.20 -26.40
C ALA A 23 -7.52 -50.75 -26.45
N HIS A 24 -6.82 -49.82 -25.81
CA HIS A 24 -6.90 -48.42 -26.14
C HIS A 24 -5.50 -47.91 -26.49
N GLN A 25 -5.47 -47.32 -27.67
CA GLN A 25 -4.31 -46.70 -28.30
C GLN A 25 -3.62 -45.68 -27.39
N ASP A 26 -2.30 -45.79 -27.33
CA ASP A 26 -1.40 -44.78 -26.84
C ASP A 26 -1.53 -43.50 -27.68
N HIS A 27 -2.17 -42.48 -27.11
CA HIS A 27 -1.91 -41.10 -27.47
C HIS A 27 -0.87 -40.57 -26.48
N GLN A 28 0.38 -40.52 -26.91
CA GLN A 28 1.40 -39.68 -26.30
C GLN A 28 0.93 -38.21 -26.43
N THR A 29 0.33 -37.67 -25.38
CA THR A 29 0.23 -36.26 -25.20
C THR A 29 1.59 -35.80 -24.67
N GLU A 30 2.35 -35.08 -25.53
CA GLU A 30 3.48 -34.27 -25.09
C GLU A 30 3.03 -33.44 -23.93
N ALA A 31 3.69 -33.60 -22.76
CA ALA A 31 3.45 -32.78 -21.62
C ALA A 31 3.90 -31.35 -21.96
N ASP A 32 2.91 -30.46 -22.09
CA ASP A 32 3.12 -29.02 -22.16
C ASP A 32 3.85 -28.58 -20.89
N SER A 33 5.17 -28.31 -21.01
CA SER A 33 6.05 -27.88 -19.94
C SER A 33 6.02 -26.37 -19.71
N SER A 34 5.00 -25.69 -20.22
CA SER A 34 4.76 -24.27 -19.92
C SER A 34 4.42 -24.12 -18.44
N PRO A 35 5.07 -23.22 -17.70
CA PRO A 35 4.71 -22.96 -16.32
C PRO A 35 3.24 -22.53 -16.30
N LYS A 36 2.38 -23.29 -15.62
CA LYS A 36 0.99 -22.90 -15.37
C LYS A 36 1.03 -21.69 -14.44
N ILE A 37 1.06 -20.49 -15.03
CA ILE A 37 0.81 -19.24 -14.31
C ILE A 37 -0.59 -19.41 -13.71
N ALA A 38 -0.69 -19.23 -12.38
CA ALA A 38 -1.96 -19.27 -11.68
C ALA A 38 -2.96 -18.39 -12.44
N ALA A 39 -4.16 -18.92 -12.70
CA ALA A 39 -5.18 -18.19 -13.42
C ALA A 39 -5.36 -16.83 -12.74
N TRP A 40 -5.16 -15.75 -13.48
CA TRP A 40 -5.41 -14.39 -13.03
C TRP A 40 -6.88 -14.33 -12.61
N ASN A 41 -7.11 -14.27 -11.31
CA ASN A 41 -8.47 -14.19 -10.78
C ASN A 41 -8.93 -12.75 -11.05
N ASN A 42 -9.71 -12.56 -12.13
CA ASN A 42 -10.30 -11.27 -12.47
C ASN A 42 -11.32 -10.91 -11.38
N GLN A 43 -10.84 -10.23 -10.35
CA GLN A 43 -11.67 -9.75 -9.24
C GLN A 43 -12.42 -8.44 -9.57
N TYR A 44 -12.32 -7.98 -10.81
CA TYR A 44 -13.00 -6.81 -11.33
C TYR A 44 -13.31 -7.01 -12.82
N GLU A 45 -14.35 -6.36 -13.29
CA GLU A 45 -14.72 -6.35 -14.70
C GLU A 45 -13.74 -5.43 -15.46
N ILE A 46 -13.04 -5.99 -16.45
CA ILE A 46 -12.15 -5.21 -17.31
C ILE A 46 -13.04 -4.38 -18.25
N PRO A 47 -12.87 -3.04 -18.30
CA PRO A 47 -13.67 -2.20 -19.19
C PRO A 47 -13.50 -2.60 -20.65
N GLY A 48 -14.52 -2.41 -21.47
CA GLY A 48 -14.42 -2.65 -22.91
C GLY A 48 -13.38 -1.75 -23.58
N VAL A 49 -12.72 -2.28 -24.63
CA VAL A 49 -11.74 -1.51 -25.42
C VAL A 49 -12.38 -0.26 -25.98
N GLY A 50 -11.79 0.92 -25.76
CA GLY A 50 -12.26 2.21 -26.23
C GLY A 50 -13.43 2.81 -25.43
N SER A 51 -13.95 2.11 -24.42
CA SER A 51 -15.06 2.62 -23.57
C SER A 51 -14.60 3.72 -22.58
N TYR A 52 -13.31 4.02 -22.53
CA TYR A 52 -12.69 5.01 -21.63
C TYR A 52 -11.48 5.65 -22.26
N GLN A 53 -11.04 6.79 -21.69
CA GLN A 53 -9.83 7.46 -22.11
C GLN A 53 -8.71 7.29 -21.08
N LEU A 54 -7.54 6.87 -21.55
CA LEU A 54 -6.35 6.84 -20.71
C LEU A 54 -5.81 8.25 -20.49
N PRO A 55 -5.52 8.66 -19.25
CA PRO A 55 -5.03 9.99 -18.93
C PRO A 55 -3.61 10.22 -19.46
N LYS A 56 -3.20 11.48 -19.50
CA LYS A 56 -1.81 11.88 -19.70
C LYS A 56 -1.20 12.09 -18.31
N LEU A 57 -0.36 11.16 -17.86
CA LEU A 57 0.23 11.20 -16.52
C LEU A 57 1.52 12.02 -16.45
N GLY A 58 2.19 12.21 -17.59
CA GLY A 58 3.45 12.93 -17.70
C GLY A 58 4.15 12.61 -19.03
N PHE A 59 5.37 13.08 -19.17
CA PHE A 59 6.22 12.68 -20.30
C PHE A 59 7.15 11.55 -19.87
N ALA A 60 7.38 10.61 -20.78
CA ALA A 60 8.35 9.55 -20.59
C ALA A 60 9.78 10.14 -20.57
N GLY A 61 10.60 9.65 -19.67
CA GLY A 61 12.00 10.04 -19.58
C GLY A 61 12.80 9.54 -20.79
N ASP A 62 13.82 10.28 -21.18
CA ASP A 62 14.74 9.92 -22.24
C ASP A 62 16.12 9.60 -21.66
N GLY A 63 16.92 8.83 -22.40
CA GLY A 63 18.29 8.51 -22.07
C GLY A 63 18.94 7.63 -23.12
N GLU A 64 20.26 7.55 -23.04
CA GLU A 64 21.06 6.67 -23.90
C GLU A 64 21.06 5.25 -23.33
N VAL A 65 20.72 4.27 -24.16
CA VAL A 65 20.64 2.85 -23.78
C VAL A 65 21.38 1.98 -24.80
N LEU A 66 21.76 0.80 -24.41
CA LEU A 66 22.37 -0.23 -25.27
C LEU A 66 21.38 -1.37 -25.48
N ASP A 67 21.21 -1.80 -26.73
CA ASP A 67 20.48 -3.04 -27.02
C ASP A 67 21.36 -4.28 -26.80
N THR A 68 20.81 -5.46 -27.03
CA THR A 68 21.53 -6.74 -26.90
C THR A 68 22.62 -6.95 -27.91
N ASN A 69 22.68 -6.14 -28.99
CA ASN A 69 23.73 -6.12 -30.01
C ASN A 69 24.79 -5.05 -29.76
N GLN A 70 24.76 -4.40 -28.59
CA GLN A 70 25.65 -3.30 -28.19
C GLN A 70 25.45 -2.01 -29.02
N GLN A 71 24.31 -1.87 -29.70
CA GLN A 71 23.98 -0.64 -30.41
C GLN A 71 23.48 0.40 -29.41
N SER A 72 24.06 1.60 -29.44
CA SER A 72 23.56 2.75 -28.67
C SER A 72 22.33 3.33 -29.35
N LEU A 73 21.28 3.54 -28.55
CA LEU A 73 19.96 4.04 -28.94
C LEU A 73 19.50 5.10 -27.94
N ARG A 74 18.60 5.99 -28.37
CA ARG A 74 17.83 6.86 -27.44
C ARG A 74 16.51 6.20 -27.11
N LEU A 75 16.08 6.25 -25.86
CA LEU A 75 14.78 5.71 -25.45
C LEU A 75 13.63 6.35 -26.23
N HIS A 76 13.66 7.65 -26.45
CA HIS A 76 12.63 8.37 -27.19
C HIS A 76 12.52 7.90 -28.67
N ASP A 77 13.62 7.46 -29.29
CA ASP A 77 13.55 6.90 -30.63
C ASP A 77 12.76 5.58 -30.67
N LEU A 78 12.81 4.82 -29.57
CA LEU A 78 12.05 3.58 -29.42
C LEU A 78 10.54 3.82 -29.13
N PHE A 79 10.15 5.03 -28.75
CA PHE A 79 8.75 5.39 -28.46
C PHE A 79 8.05 6.04 -29.64
N SER A 80 8.77 6.61 -30.60
CA SER A 80 8.24 7.57 -31.59
C SER A 80 7.25 6.95 -32.58
N ASP A 81 7.37 5.66 -32.88
CA ASP A 81 6.58 4.95 -33.89
C ASP A 81 5.50 4.03 -33.31
N ARG A 82 5.59 3.66 -32.03
CA ARG A 82 4.76 2.63 -31.40
C ARG A 82 4.27 3.03 -30.02
N ILE A 83 3.23 2.36 -29.56
CA ILE A 83 2.84 2.36 -28.16
C ILE A 83 3.78 1.41 -27.44
N VAL A 84 4.29 1.81 -26.29
CA VAL A 84 5.32 1.07 -25.56
C VAL A 84 4.84 0.65 -24.19
N LEU A 85 5.11 -0.62 -23.82
CA LEU A 85 5.16 -1.07 -22.45
C LEU A 85 6.62 -1.14 -22.00
N LEU A 86 7.00 -0.33 -21.03
CA LEU A 86 8.35 -0.28 -20.45
C LEU A 86 8.33 -0.86 -19.04
N SER A 87 9.14 -1.90 -18.80
CA SER A 87 9.42 -2.44 -17.47
C SER A 87 10.87 -2.21 -17.08
N PHE A 88 11.11 -1.98 -15.79
CA PHE A 88 12.45 -1.94 -15.21
C PHE A 88 12.74 -3.28 -14.53
N ILE A 89 13.86 -3.91 -14.87
CA ILE A 89 14.20 -5.26 -14.39
C ILE A 89 15.67 -5.35 -13.99
N TYR A 90 16.07 -6.45 -13.35
CA TYR A 90 17.45 -6.96 -13.36
C TYR A 90 17.41 -8.50 -13.40
N THR A 91 18.36 -9.09 -14.11
CA THR A 91 18.28 -10.51 -14.50
C THR A 91 18.45 -11.49 -13.34
N SER A 92 19.11 -11.07 -12.27
CA SER A 92 19.35 -11.89 -11.07
C SER A 92 18.25 -11.77 -10.01
N CYS A 93 17.14 -11.10 -10.30
CA CYS A 93 16.01 -11.01 -9.37
C CYS A 93 15.41 -12.39 -9.08
N SER A 94 15.39 -12.76 -7.81
CA SER A 94 14.82 -14.03 -7.33
C SER A 94 13.44 -13.87 -6.68
N ASP A 95 12.92 -12.63 -6.60
CA ASP A 95 11.59 -12.36 -6.07
C ASP A 95 10.51 -12.73 -7.09
N PRO A 96 9.67 -13.75 -6.80
CA PRO A 96 8.62 -14.19 -7.74
C PRO A 96 7.61 -13.10 -8.08
N GLU A 97 7.35 -12.14 -7.17
CA GLU A 97 6.44 -11.03 -7.36
C GLU A 97 7.12 -9.79 -7.96
N GLY A 98 8.42 -9.87 -8.19
CA GLY A 98 9.27 -8.82 -8.76
C GLY A 98 9.45 -8.93 -10.28
N CYS A 99 10.70 -8.83 -10.73
CA CYS A 99 11.04 -8.88 -12.17
C CYS A 99 10.56 -10.15 -12.90
N PRO A 100 10.54 -11.37 -12.30
CA PRO A 100 9.96 -12.56 -12.92
C PRO A 100 8.48 -12.39 -13.26
N LEU A 101 7.68 -11.76 -12.38
CA LEU A 101 6.26 -11.49 -12.65
C LEU A 101 6.10 -10.53 -13.83
N ALA A 102 6.84 -9.41 -13.85
CA ALA A 102 6.81 -8.49 -14.99
C ALA A 102 7.17 -9.19 -16.31
N SER A 103 8.22 -10.00 -16.29
CA SER A 103 8.66 -10.75 -17.47
C SER A 103 7.61 -11.78 -17.92
N ALA A 104 6.92 -12.44 -16.99
CA ALA A 104 5.85 -13.39 -17.31
C ALA A 104 4.64 -12.68 -17.95
N VAL A 105 4.24 -11.51 -17.44
CA VAL A 105 3.17 -10.69 -18.03
C VAL A 105 3.55 -10.19 -19.40
N MET A 106 4.78 -9.67 -19.57
CA MET A 106 5.30 -9.21 -20.87
C MET A 106 5.34 -10.36 -21.87
N LEU A 107 5.71 -11.59 -21.46
CA LEU A 107 5.68 -12.78 -22.32
C LEU A 107 4.24 -13.12 -22.75
N ARG A 108 3.26 -13.04 -21.84
CA ARG A 108 1.86 -13.26 -22.20
C ARG A 108 1.36 -12.24 -23.23
N ILE A 109 1.70 -10.97 -23.04
CA ILE A 109 1.37 -9.91 -24.01
C ILE A 109 2.07 -10.18 -25.34
N LYS A 110 3.35 -10.54 -25.32
CA LYS A 110 4.09 -10.89 -26.54
C LYS A 110 3.41 -12.03 -27.31
N GLN A 111 2.92 -13.06 -26.63
CA GLN A 111 2.19 -14.18 -27.27
C GLN A 111 0.93 -13.70 -27.98
N GLU A 112 0.19 -12.74 -27.43
CA GLU A 112 -0.96 -12.12 -28.09
C GLU A 112 -0.55 -11.28 -29.29
N LEU A 113 0.55 -10.51 -29.19
CA LEU A 113 1.10 -9.74 -30.29
C LEU A 113 1.56 -10.65 -31.45
N ASP A 114 2.14 -11.80 -31.14
CA ASP A 114 2.58 -12.79 -32.13
C ASP A 114 1.41 -13.34 -32.98
N GLN A 115 0.23 -13.44 -32.38
CA GLN A 115 -1.00 -13.92 -33.05
C GLN A 115 -1.74 -12.79 -33.78
N ASN A 116 -1.45 -11.52 -33.47
CA ASN A 116 -2.15 -10.38 -34.05
C ASN A 116 -1.17 -9.41 -34.75
N SER A 117 -1.00 -9.57 -36.06
CA SER A 117 -0.08 -8.76 -36.85
C SER A 117 -0.38 -7.26 -36.84
N SER A 118 -1.64 -6.86 -36.68
CA SER A 118 -2.05 -5.46 -36.59
C SER A 118 -1.57 -4.82 -35.28
N LEU A 119 -1.72 -5.51 -34.16
CA LEU A 119 -1.25 -5.04 -32.86
C LEU A 119 0.29 -5.04 -32.81
N ASN A 120 0.91 -6.09 -33.32
CA ASN A 120 2.36 -6.24 -33.33
C ASN A 120 3.10 -5.05 -34.03
N GLN A 121 2.55 -4.54 -35.13
CA GLN A 121 3.13 -3.40 -35.84
C GLN A 121 3.03 -2.08 -35.05
N GLN A 122 2.14 -2.00 -34.07
CA GLN A 122 1.80 -0.78 -33.36
C GLN A 122 2.29 -0.73 -31.91
N ILE A 123 2.72 -1.87 -31.37
CA ILE A 123 3.10 -2.03 -29.97
C ILE A 123 4.54 -2.56 -29.90
N ARG A 124 5.29 -2.07 -28.92
CA ARG A 124 6.64 -2.53 -28.58
C ARG A 124 6.73 -2.79 -27.10
N LEU A 125 7.42 -3.86 -26.72
CA LEU A 125 7.73 -4.19 -25.34
C LEU A 125 9.20 -3.85 -25.08
N LEU A 126 9.48 -3.19 -23.95
CA LEU A 126 10.83 -2.84 -23.52
C LEU A 126 11.06 -3.30 -22.10
N SER A 127 12.19 -3.94 -21.85
CA SER A 127 12.68 -4.23 -20.51
C SER A 127 14.06 -3.60 -20.35
N LEU A 128 14.16 -2.55 -19.53
CA LEU A 128 15.41 -1.86 -19.23
C LEU A 128 15.99 -2.38 -17.93
N SER A 129 17.21 -2.92 -17.99
CA SER A 129 17.92 -3.32 -16.78
C SER A 129 18.44 -2.12 -16.02
N PHE A 130 18.28 -2.18 -14.68
CA PHE A 130 18.89 -1.22 -13.78
C PHE A 130 20.16 -1.74 -13.07
N ASP A 131 20.74 -2.84 -13.54
CA ASP A 131 22.05 -3.35 -13.11
C ASP A 131 23.03 -3.40 -14.30
N PRO A 132 23.49 -2.28 -14.84
CA PRO A 132 24.34 -2.26 -16.02
C PRO A 132 25.70 -2.94 -15.79
N ASN A 133 26.13 -3.08 -14.54
CA ASN A 133 27.39 -3.72 -14.20
C ASN A 133 27.35 -5.24 -14.44
N ARG A 134 26.22 -5.88 -14.21
CA ARG A 134 25.97 -7.32 -14.39
C ARG A 134 25.29 -7.59 -15.72
N ASP A 135 24.24 -6.85 -15.99
CA ASP A 135 23.34 -7.03 -17.13
C ASP A 135 23.90 -6.35 -18.38
N THR A 136 25.11 -6.77 -18.77
CA THR A 136 25.73 -6.34 -20.02
C THR A 136 24.88 -6.75 -21.22
N PRO A 137 25.03 -6.12 -22.40
CA PRO A 137 24.32 -6.51 -23.63
C PRO A 137 24.38 -8.00 -23.93
N THR A 138 25.57 -8.63 -23.75
CA THR A 138 25.76 -10.08 -23.94
C THR A 138 24.97 -10.91 -22.90
N HIS A 139 24.93 -10.46 -21.64
CA HIS A 139 24.16 -11.13 -20.59
C HIS A 139 22.66 -11.04 -20.87
N LEU A 140 22.18 -9.85 -21.23
CA LEU A 140 20.78 -9.64 -21.63
C LEU A 140 20.39 -10.42 -22.87
N ALA A 141 21.28 -10.57 -23.86
CA ALA A 141 21.03 -11.41 -25.03
C ALA A 141 20.79 -12.88 -24.64
N ASN A 142 21.49 -13.40 -23.63
CA ASN A 142 21.27 -14.75 -23.12
C ASN A 142 19.98 -14.85 -22.29
N TYR A 143 19.68 -13.87 -21.46
CA TYR A 143 18.45 -13.80 -20.70
C TYR A 143 17.22 -13.74 -21.61
N ALA A 144 17.27 -12.94 -22.67
CA ALA A 144 16.20 -12.78 -23.65
C ALA A 144 15.82 -14.11 -24.37
N LYS A 145 16.76 -15.07 -24.49
CA LYS A 145 16.47 -16.39 -25.09
C LYS A 145 15.37 -17.15 -24.35
N GLY A 146 15.24 -16.94 -23.04
CA GLY A 146 14.17 -17.55 -22.25
C GLY A 146 12.75 -17.04 -22.57
N PHE A 147 12.64 -15.94 -23.30
CA PHE A 147 11.38 -15.28 -23.66
C PHE A 147 11.13 -15.23 -25.17
N GLN A 148 11.94 -15.96 -25.94
CA GLN A 148 11.74 -16.05 -27.40
C GLN A 148 10.47 -16.87 -27.69
N THR A 149 9.69 -16.36 -28.63
CA THR A 149 8.55 -17.05 -29.23
C THR A 149 8.77 -17.19 -30.73
N ASN A 150 8.00 -18.04 -31.40
CA ASN A 150 8.11 -18.22 -32.87
C ASN A 150 7.46 -17.09 -33.67
N GLY A 151 6.93 -16.05 -33.00
CA GLY A 151 6.22 -14.95 -33.61
C GLY A 151 7.04 -13.66 -33.71
N PRO A 152 6.51 -12.66 -34.45
CA PRO A 152 7.21 -11.40 -34.74
C PRO A 152 7.12 -10.32 -33.66
N GLY A 153 6.52 -10.60 -32.48
CA GLY A 153 6.33 -9.61 -31.43
C GLY A 153 7.64 -8.91 -31.01
N ASP A 154 7.64 -7.58 -31.03
CA ASP A 154 8.80 -6.74 -30.76
C ASP A 154 8.98 -6.56 -29.25
N TRP A 155 9.85 -7.36 -28.64
CA TRP A 155 10.28 -7.22 -27.24
C TRP A 155 11.79 -7.08 -27.16
N GLN A 156 12.26 -5.91 -26.73
CA GLN A 156 13.67 -5.57 -26.64
C GLN A 156 14.12 -5.49 -25.19
N PHE A 157 15.33 -5.98 -24.94
CA PHE A 157 16.01 -5.90 -23.65
C PHE A 157 17.13 -4.89 -23.76
N LEU A 158 17.17 -3.96 -22.82
CA LEU A 158 18.03 -2.78 -22.84
C LEU A 158 18.83 -2.70 -21.54
N THR A 159 19.99 -2.08 -21.62
CA THR A 159 20.82 -1.67 -20.47
C THR A 159 21.42 -0.30 -20.74
N THR A 160 22.23 0.23 -19.83
CA THR A 160 23.05 1.42 -20.06
C THR A 160 24.54 1.05 -20.02
N GLN A 161 25.41 1.96 -20.42
CA GLN A 161 26.84 1.74 -20.34
C GLN A 161 27.37 1.83 -18.90
N SER A 162 26.67 2.60 -18.03
CA SER A 162 27.04 2.81 -16.64
C SER A 162 25.84 3.28 -15.81
N ASN A 163 26.00 3.31 -14.48
CA ASN A 163 25.00 3.86 -13.57
C ASN A 163 24.77 5.36 -13.80
N GLU A 164 25.82 6.12 -14.13
CA GLU A 164 25.71 7.57 -14.38
C GLU A 164 24.79 7.88 -15.59
N GLN A 165 24.70 6.98 -16.56
CA GLN A 165 23.74 7.08 -17.66
C GLN A 165 22.35 6.59 -17.26
N LEU A 166 22.27 5.65 -16.33
CA LEU A 166 21.01 5.07 -15.85
C LEU A 166 20.25 6.00 -14.90
N ASP A 167 20.97 6.63 -13.96
CA ASP A 167 20.36 7.42 -12.87
C ASP A 167 19.38 8.49 -13.37
N PRO A 168 19.68 9.31 -14.41
CA PRO A 168 18.72 10.27 -14.93
C PRO A 168 17.45 9.64 -15.51
N ILE A 169 17.56 8.41 -16.04
CA ILE A 169 16.39 7.66 -16.53
C ILE A 169 15.54 7.22 -15.35
N LEU A 170 16.14 6.62 -14.33
CA LEU A 170 15.43 6.17 -13.14
C LEU A 170 14.73 7.35 -12.45
N GLU A 171 15.39 8.50 -12.32
CA GLU A 171 14.83 9.72 -11.75
C GLU A 171 13.59 10.20 -12.53
N ALA A 172 13.68 10.25 -13.86
CA ALA A 172 12.57 10.69 -14.72
C ALA A 172 11.32 9.78 -14.60
N TYR A 173 11.50 8.50 -14.31
CA TYR A 173 10.41 7.55 -14.04
C TYR A 173 10.09 7.41 -12.55
N GLN A 174 10.73 8.20 -11.68
CA GLN A 174 10.60 8.10 -10.22
C GLN A 174 10.77 6.63 -9.75
N GLN A 175 11.70 5.94 -10.38
CA GLN A 175 12.01 4.54 -10.09
C GLN A 175 13.15 4.51 -9.07
N SER A 176 12.81 4.36 -7.79
CA SER A 176 13.81 4.15 -6.75
C SER A 176 14.39 2.74 -6.84
N VAL A 177 15.70 2.66 -6.99
CA VAL A 177 16.46 1.41 -7.01
C VAL A 177 17.63 1.56 -6.04
N LEU A 178 17.64 0.74 -5.00
CA LEU A 178 18.67 0.76 -3.97
C LEU A 178 19.44 -0.55 -3.99
N PRO A 179 20.77 -0.55 -4.11
CA PRO A 179 21.56 -1.78 -4.01
C PRO A 179 21.49 -2.32 -2.57
N ASP A 180 21.24 -3.62 -2.44
CA ASP A 180 21.30 -4.29 -1.15
C ASP A 180 22.75 -4.45 -0.72
N LEU A 181 23.04 -4.12 0.53
CA LEU A 181 24.37 -4.23 1.10
C LEU A 181 24.48 -5.48 1.99
N ASP A 182 25.62 -6.16 1.91
CA ASP A 182 25.97 -7.22 2.85
C ASP A 182 26.33 -6.65 4.23
N SER A 183 26.59 -7.52 5.20
CA SER A 183 26.99 -7.12 6.57
C SER A 183 28.30 -6.32 6.65
N ASN A 184 29.06 -6.25 5.57
CA ASN A 184 30.32 -5.49 5.48
C ASN A 184 30.15 -4.18 4.69
N GLY A 185 28.92 -3.86 4.24
CA GLY A 185 28.62 -2.67 3.46
C GLY A 185 28.94 -2.80 1.97
N ASN A 186 29.21 -4.00 1.46
CA ASN A 186 29.40 -4.25 0.04
C ASN A 186 28.08 -4.62 -0.62
N SER A 187 27.89 -4.28 -1.89
CA SER A 187 26.70 -4.70 -2.63
C SER A 187 26.57 -6.23 -2.64
N SER A 188 25.40 -6.73 -2.25
CA SER A 188 25.05 -8.15 -2.32
C SER A 188 24.82 -8.62 -3.76
N GLY A 189 24.66 -7.67 -4.68
CA GLY A 189 24.24 -7.89 -6.05
C GLY A 189 22.74 -8.05 -6.23
N ASN A 190 21.95 -7.81 -5.17
CA ASN A 190 20.51 -7.65 -5.24
C ASN A 190 20.12 -6.19 -5.14
N PHE A 191 18.88 -5.89 -5.50
CA PHE A 191 18.34 -4.54 -5.45
C PHE A 191 16.95 -4.55 -4.85
N SER A 192 16.68 -3.56 -4.01
CA SER A 192 15.35 -3.19 -3.58
C SER A 192 14.77 -2.17 -4.55
N HIS A 193 13.61 -2.48 -5.11
CA HIS A 193 12.93 -1.59 -6.05
C HIS A 193 11.42 -1.81 -6.02
N ILE A 194 10.68 -0.81 -6.49
CA ILE A 194 9.23 -0.95 -6.68
C ILE A 194 9.00 -1.35 -8.13
N LEU A 195 8.40 -2.53 -8.33
CA LEU A 195 8.04 -2.97 -9.68
C LEU A 195 6.94 -2.08 -10.25
N ARG A 196 7.25 -1.43 -11.37
CA ARG A 196 6.30 -0.64 -12.16
C ARG A 196 6.46 -0.95 -13.63
N VAL A 197 5.33 -1.04 -14.34
CA VAL A 197 5.29 -1.11 -15.80
C VAL A 197 4.58 0.13 -16.31
N PHE A 198 5.19 0.82 -17.29
CA PHE A 198 4.72 2.08 -17.83
C PHE A 198 4.13 1.87 -19.20
N LEU A 199 2.92 2.37 -19.42
CA LEU A 199 2.29 2.43 -20.74
C LEU A 199 2.54 3.82 -21.34
N ILE A 200 3.22 3.87 -22.50
CA ILE A 200 3.68 5.11 -23.14
C ILE A 200 3.09 5.17 -24.54
N ASP A 201 2.52 6.32 -24.92
CA ASP A 201 1.99 6.54 -26.26
C ASP A 201 3.06 7.05 -27.25
N ARG A 202 2.68 7.12 -28.54
CA ARG A 202 3.56 7.59 -29.62
C ARG A 202 4.02 9.04 -29.49
N GLN A 203 3.37 9.84 -28.64
CA GLN A 203 3.78 11.21 -28.31
C GLN A 203 4.64 11.25 -27.05
N GLN A 204 5.20 10.09 -26.64
CA GLN A 204 6.09 9.95 -25.49
C GLN A 204 5.43 10.37 -24.17
N ARG A 205 4.12 10.18 -24.04
CA ARG A 205 3.37 10.47 -22.83
C ARG A 205 3.07 9.18 -22.08
N ILE A 206 3.33 9.17 -20.80
CA ILE A 206 2.90 8.09 -19.90
C ILE A 206 1.38 8.14 -19.79
N ARG A 207 0.72 7.04 -20.11
CA ARG A 207 -0.74 6.91 -20.14
C ARG A 207 -1.27 6.04 -19.01
N ASN A 208 -0.48 5.14 -18.48
CA ASN A 208 -0.77 4.37 -17.29
C ASN A 208 0.51 3.86 -16.61
N ILE A 209 0.40 3.54 -15.32
CA ILE A 209 1.47 2.93 -14.51
C ILE A 209 0.85 1.78 -13.74
N TYR A 210 1.39 0.58 -13.90
CA TYR A 210 0.90 -0.64 -13.25
C TYR A 210 1.92 -1.08 -12.19
N SER A 211 1.45 -1.34 -10.98
CA SER A 211 2.28 -1.95 -9.93
C SER A 211 2.22 -3.48 -10.02
N ALA A 212 3.14 -4.17 -9.34
CA ALA A 212 3.23 -5.63 -9.31
C ALA A 212 1.88 -6.30 -9.00
N SER A 213 1.16 -5.79 -8.01
CA SER A 213 -0.13 -6.33 -7.58
C SER A 213 -1.24 -6.27 -8.63
N PHE A 214 -1.09 -5.46 -9.68
CA PHE A 214 -2.10 -5.20 -10.72
C PHE A 214 -1.57 -5.41 -12.14
N LEU A 215 -0.47 -6.13 -12.27
CA LEU A 215 0.07 -6.52 -13.55
C LEU A 215 -0.80 -7.63 -14.17
N ASN A 216 -2.03 -7.27 -14.55
CA ASN A 216 -2.97 -8.17 -15.22
C ASN A 216 -2.80 -8.04 -16.75
N PRO A 217 -2.39 -9.08 -17.47
CA PRO A 217 -2.16 -9.01 -18.91
C PRO A 217 -3.40 -8.61 -19.70
N ASP A 218 -4.61 -9.03 -19.29
CA ASP A 218 -5.85 -8.70 -20.00
C ASP A 218 -6.19 -7.20 -19.86
N LEU A 219 -5.94 -6.60 -18.69
CA LEU A 219 -6.09 -5.16 -18.50
C LEU A 219 -5.08 -4.38 -19.36
N LEU A 220 -3.80 -4.81 -19.35
CA LEU A 220 -2.75 -4.16 -20.14
C LEU A 220 -3.08 -4.24 -21.65
N LEU A 221 -3.57 -5.39 -22.13
CA LEU A 221 -4.01 -5.54 -23.52
C LEU A 221 -5.19 -4.64 -23.87
N THR A 222 -6.16 -4.50 -22.97
CA THR A 222 -7.30 -3.60 -23.15
C THR A 222 -6.85 -2.14 -23.24
N ASP A 223 -5.94 -1.72 -22.35
CA ASP A 223 -5.38 -0.36 -22.35
C ASP A 223 -4.56 -0.09 -23.63
N LEU A 224 -3.74 -1.05 -24.08
CA LEU A 224 -3.00 -0.97 -25.34
C LEU A 224 -3.93 -0.81 -26.53
N GLN A 225 -4.98 -1.61 -26.60
CA GLN A 225 -5.98 -1.53 -27.67
C GLN A 225 -6.79 -0.23 -27.60
N THR A 226 -7.12 0.24 -26.39
CA THR A 226 -7.82 1.51 -26.20
C THR A 226 -7.03 2.70 -26.73
N LEU A 227 -5.70 2.71 -26.59
CA LEU A 227 -4.85 3.77 -27.20
C LEU A 227 -4.80 3.73 -28.72
N LEU A 228 -5.22 2.65 -29.36
CA LEU A 228 -5.27 2.51 -30.81
C LEU A 228 -6.61 2.97 -31.39
N VAL A 229 -7.65 3.12 -30.56
CA VAL A 229 -8.92 3.69 -30.99
C VAL A 229 -8.78 5.20 -31.16
N PRO A 230 -9.17 5.79 -32.32
CA PRO A 230 -9.13 7.23 -32.51
C PRO A 230 -9.94 7.99 -31.45
N ASP A 231 -9.43 9.10 -30.95
CA ASP A 231 -10.06 9.91 -29.89
C ASP A 231 -11.52 10.31 -30.19
N ASN A 232 -11.89 10.43 -31.46
CA ASN A 232 -13.24 10.76 -31.91
C ASN A 232 -14.22 9.56 -31.94
N GLN A 233 -13.75 8.37 -31.64
CA GLN A 233 -14.55 7.13 -31.56
C GLN A 233 -14.60 6.56 -30.13
N GLN A 234 -13.95 7.21 -29.19
CA GLN A 234 -14.01 6.84 -27.78
C GLN A 234 -15.24 7.46 -27.13
N GLU A 235 -16.43 6.92 -27.41
CA GLU A 235 -17.64 7.32 -26.72
C GLU A 235 -17.67 6.68 -25.31
N PRO A 236 -18.08 7.44 -24.29
CA PRO A 236 -18.31 6.84 -22.97
C PRO A 236 -19.58 5.98 -23.05
N GLU A 237 -19.44 4.68 -23.05
CA GLU A 237 -20.55 3.75 -22.96
C GLU A 237 -21.18 3.86 -21.55
N ILE A 238 -22.31 4.56 -21.48
CA ILE A 238 -23.16 4.60 -20.29
C ILE A 238 -24.02 3.34 -20.34
N THR A 239 -23.50 2.21 -19.92
CA THR A 239 -24.34 1.03 -19.67
C THR A 239 -24.96 1.12 -18.29
N ASN A 240 -26.14 1.74 -18.24
CA ASN A 240 -27.09 1.56 -17.14
C ASN A 240 -27.68 0.13 -17.25
N GLN A 241 -26.99 -0.87 -16.69
CA GLN A 241 -27.63 -2.12 -16.35
C GLN A 241 -27.71 -2.24 -14.82
N PRO A 242 -28.92 -2.29 -14.25
CA PRO A 242 -29.09 -2.52 -12.82
C PRO A 242 -28.80 -3.98 -12.51
N HIS A 243 -27.77 -4.25 -11.72
CA HIS A 243 -27.58 -5.56 -11.12
C HIS A 243 -28.74 -5.84 -10.14
N LYS A 244 -29.53 -6.91 -10.46
CA LYS A 244 -30.54 -7.43 -9.56
C LYS A 244 -29.81 -8.16 -8.41
N HIS A 245 -29.84 -7.55 -7.24
CA HIS A 245 -29.64 -8.27 -5.98
C HIS A 245 -31.00 -8.65 -5.42
N ASP A 246 -31.25 -9.96 -5.35
CA ASP A 246 -32.42 -10.52 -4.69
C ASP A 246 -32.36 -10.27 -3.18
N GLY A 247 -33.53 -9.90 -2.64
CA GLY A 247 -33.76 -9.26 -1.39
C GLY A 247 -33.35 -10.01 -0.13
N LEU A 248 -32.97 -9.21 0.84
CA LEU A 248 -33.12 -9.50 2.26
C LEU A 248 -33.93 -8.38 2.90
N ALA A 249 -34.95 -8.79 3.61
CA ALA A 249 -36.05 -7.97 4.12
C ALA A 249 -35.58 -6.85 5.06
N ALA A 250 -36.10 -5.64 4.79
CA ALA A 250 -36.00 -4.50 5.69
C ALA A 250 -36.81 -4.74 6.98
N ALA A 251 -36.13 -4.73 8.12
CA ALA A 251 -36.77 -4.55 9.42
C ALA A 251 -37.01 -3.06 9.64
N LYS A 252 -38.27 -2.74 9.90
CA LYS A 252 -38.74 -1.40 10.31
C LYS A 252 -38.15 -1.06 11.68
N THR A 253 -37.53 0.10 11.79
CA THR A 253 -37.36 0.76 13.10
C THR A 253 -37.84 2.19 13.02
N ASP A 254 -38.70 2.52 13.95
CA ASP A 254 -39.49 3.72 14.05
C ASP A 254 -38.70 4.99 14.39
N GLN A 255 -39.33 6.07 13.99
CA GLN A 255 -39.19 7.46 14.40
C GLN A 255 -38.58 7.70 15.77
N ILE A 256 -37.45 8.43 15.82
CA ILE A 256 -37.05 9.17 17.02
C ILE A 256 -36.60 10.58 16.58
N HIS A 257 -37.40 11.54 17.03
CA HIS A 257 -37.16 12.96 17.28
C HIS A 257 -36.31 13.79 16.29
N LYS A 258 -37.03 14.54 15.45
CA LYS A 258 -36.59 15.86 15.00
C LYS A 258 -36.61 16.83 16.17
N GLU A 259 -35.47 17.09 16.76
CA GLU A 259 -35.22 18.35 17.44
C GLU A 259 -34.45 19.26 16.48
N GLU A 260 -35.07 20.37 16.12
CA GLU A 260 -34.43 21.49 15.42
C GLU A 260 -33.32 22.04 16.32
N ARG A 261 -32.07 21.66 16.02
CA ARG A 261 -30.92 22.41 16.50
C ARG A 261 -30.66 23.58 15.56
N THR A 262 -31.25 24.70 15.89
CA THR A 262 -30.74 26.00 15.48
C THR A 262 -29.49 26.31 16.29
N GLU A 263 -28.35 25.82 15.86
CA GLU A 263 -27.06 26.38 16.24
C GLU A 263 -26.29 26.65 14.96
N THR A 264 -25.99 27.92 14.74
CA THR A 264 -24.91 28.38 13.84
C THR A 264 -23.56 27.94 14.44
N ALA A 265 -23.32 26.64 14.39
CA ALA A 265 -21.99 26.07 14.67
C ALA A 265 -21.06 26.54 13.56
N HIS A 266 -20.19 27.47 13.86
CA HIS A 266 -19.10 27.87 12.96
C HIS A 266 -18.32 26.60 12.63
N SER A 267 -18.35 26.16 11.36
CA SER A 267 -17.53 25.05 10.88
C SER A 267 -16.06 25.41 11.10
N LEU A 268 -15.27 24.47 11.60
CA LEU A 268 -13.82 24.69 11.80
C LEU A 268 -13.18 25.05 10.46
N ASN A 269 -12.54 26.22 10.38
CA ASN A 269 -11.76 26.58 9.21
C ASN A 269 -10.40 25.90 9.30
N LEU A 270 -10.27 24.71 8.68
CA LEU A 270 -9.04 23.90 8.74
C LEU A 270 -7.82 24.62 8.20
N LEU A 271 -7.96 25.50 7.20
CA LEU A 271 -6.84 26.28 6.67
C LEU A 271 -6.30 27.26 7.75
N THR A 272 -7.17 28.08 8.34
CA THR A 272 -6.80 29.01 9.40
C THR A 272 -6.27 28.27 10.63
N PHE A 273 -6.90 27.14 10.98
CA PHE A 273 -6.46 26.30 12.08
C PHE A 273 -5.03 25.78 11.88
N ALA A 274 -4.70 25.27 10.68
CA ALA A 274 -3.37 24.75 10.37
C ALA A 274 -2.30 25.83 10.19
N GLN A 275 -2.69 27.06 9.81
CA GLN A 275 -1.77 28.20 9.73
C GLN A 275 -1.33 28.70 11.11
N THR A 276 -2.08 28.36 12.15
CA THR A 276 -1.71 28.68 13.55
C THR A 276 -0.90 27.52 14.12
N THR A 277 0.38 27.73 14.40
CA THR A 277 1.21 26.69 15.03
C THR A 277 0.60 26.28 16.37
N GLN A 278 0.25 25.02 16.49
CA GLN A 278 -0.30 24.48 17.72
C GLN A 278 0.79 24.34 18.79
N LEU A 279 0.47 24.69 20.03
CA LEU A 279 1.41 24.52 21.13
C LEU A 279 1.96 23.09 21.19
N GLY A 280 3.27 22.95 21.29
CA GLY A 280 3.97 21.67 21.36
C GLY A 280 4.17 20.97 20.02
N LEU A 281 3.72 21.54 18.90
CA LEU A 281 4.02 21.06 17.55
C LEU A 281 5.03 21.97 16.84
N PRO A 282 5.87 21.42 15.94
CA PRO A 282 6.71 22.25 15.07
C PRO A 282 5.84 23.02 14.06
N PRO A 283 6.39 24.07 13.44
CA PRO A 283 5.75 24.70 12.29
C PRO A 283 5.46 23.68 11.20
N LEU A 284 4.23 23.73 10.65
CA LEU A 284 3.79 22.78 9.65
C LEU A 284 4.60 22.92 8.36
N LYS A 285 5.15 21.82 7.88
CA LYS A 285 5.88 21.76 6.61
C LYS A 285 4.89 21.79 5.43
N ILE A 286 4.90 22.86 4.66
CA ILE A 286 4.05 23.03 3.49
C ILE A 286 4.94 23.02 2.24
N PRO A 287 4.81 22.04 1.33
CA PRO A 287 5.57 21.99 0.09
C PRO A 287 5.28 23.21 -0.80
N GLN A 288 6.31 23.74 -1.47
CA GLN A 288 6.16 24.91 -2.34
C GLN A 288 5.26 24.62 -3.57
N ASP A 289 5.31 23.40 -4.08
CA ASP A 289 4.52 22.92 -5.21
C ASP A 289 3.08 22.52 -4.82
N ASN A 290 2.82 22.34 -3.50
CA ASN A 290 1.49 22.07 -2.98
C ASN A 290 1.11 23.03 -1.83
N PRO A 291 1.02 24.36 -2.05
CA PRO A 291 0.56 25.31 -1.03
C PRO A 291 -0.88 25.00 -0.63
N LEU A 292 -1.16 25.12 0.68
CA LEU A 292 -2.49 24.87 1.24
C LEU A 292 -3.50 25.94 0.79
N THR A 293 -4.67 25.50 0.37
CA THR A 293 -5.83 26.36 0.13
C THR A 293 -7.09 25.65 0.66
N SER A 294 -8.13 26.40 1.02
CA SER A 294 -9.39 25.81 1.47
C SER A 294 -9.94 24.84 0.43
N ALA A 295 -9.90 25.21 -0.87
CA ALA A 295 -10.41 24.34 -1.94
C ALA A 295 -9.67 22.99 -2.02
N LYS A 296 -8.35 22.95 -1.83
CA LYS A 296 -7.58 21.69 -1.79
C LYS A 296 -7.91 20.86 -0.57
N ILE A 297 -8.04 21.50 0.60
CA ILE A 297 -8.40 20.83 1.86
C ILE A 297 -9.80 20.22 1.76
N ASP A 298 -10.78 20.97 1.26
CA ASP A 298 -12.16 20.52 1.11
C ASP A 298 -12.25 19.37 0.09
N LEU A 299 -11.52 19.47 -1.03
CA LEU A 299 -11.43 18.40 -2.02
C LEU A 299 -10.76 17.15 -1.42
N GLY A 300 -9.65 17.32 -0.70
CA GLY A 300 -8.95 16.21 -0.04
C GLY A 300 -9.81 15.52 1.01
N LYS A 301 -10.55 16.29 1.81
CA LYS A 301 -11.53 15.77 2.75
C LYS A 301 -12.63 14.97 2.03
N LYS A 302 -13.20 15.51 0.96
CA LYS A 302 -14.20 14.82 0.15
C LYS A 302 -13.67 13.48 -0.39
N LEU A 303 -12.45 13.46 -0.96
CA LEU A 303 -11.80 12.26 -1.46
C LEU A 303 -11.54 11.24 -0.35
N PHE A 304 -11.10 11.68 0.83
CA PHE A 304 -10.76 10.81 1.95
C PHE A 304 -11.95 10.01 2.49
N PHE A 305 -13.14 10.58 2.44
CA PHE A 305 -14.38 9.95 2.91
C PHE A 305 -15.19 9.26 1.80
N ASP A 306 -14.82 9.43 0.53
CA ASP A 306 -15.58 8.90 -0.60
C ASP A 306 -15.32 7.41 -0.81
N ARG A 307 -16.33 6.58 -0.57
CA ARG A 307 -16.28 5.12 -0.75
C ARG A 307 -16.09 4.71 -2.21
N ARG A 308 -16.51 5.55 -3.15
CA ARG A 308 -16.38 5.31 -4.59
C ARG A 308 -14.93 5.31 -5.06
N LEU A 309 -13.98 5.69 -4.21
CA LEU A 309 -12.55 5.56 -4.51
C LEU A 309 -12.02 4.13 -4.40
N SER A 310 -12.76 3.17 -3.81
CA SER A 310 -12.35 1.76 -3.82
C SER A 310 -12.83 1.04 -5.08
N LEU A 311 -12.29 -0.15 -5.33
CA LEU A 311 -12.64 -0.97 -6.51
C LEU A 311 -14.15 -1.17 -6.67
N ASN A 312 -14.84 -1.53 -5.60
CA ASN A 312 -16.26 -1.89 -5.56
C ASN A 312 -17.16 -0.81 -4.96
N ASP A 313 -16.67 0.42 -4.82
CA ASP A 313 -17.40 1.60 -4.31
C ASP A 313 -17.91 1.46 -2.85
N THR A 314 -17.31 0.58 -2.06
CA THR A 314 -17.77 0.29 -0.69
C THR A 314 -16.83 0.79 0.41
N PHE A 315 -15.60 1.23 0.06
CA PHE A 315 -14.54 1.44 1.03
C PHE A 315 -13.82 2.78 0.84
N SER A 316 -13.56 3.50 1.94
CA SER A 316 -12.85 4.80 1.93
C SER A 316 -11.69 4.79 2.93
N CYS A 317 -10.79 5.79 2.84
CA CYS A 317 -9.69 5.96 3.79
C CYS A 317 -10.19 6.09 5.24
N ALA A 318 -11.34 6.75 5.44
CA ALA A 318 -11.95 6.94 6.74
C ALA A 318 -12.45 5.65 7.41
N MET A 319 -12.49 4.52 6.70
CA MET A 319 -12.89 3.22 7.28
C MET A 319 -11.73 2.49 7.98
N CYS A 320 -10.47 2.88 7.69
CA CYS A 320 -9.29 2.46 8.45
C CYS A 320 -8.78 3.58 9.36
N HIS A 321 -9.01 4.84 8.99
CA HIS A 321 -8.62 6.04 9.74
C HIS A 321 -9.87 6.72 10.31
N ILE A 322 -10.53 6.02 11.25
CA ILE A 322 -11.84 6.39 11.82
C ILE A 322 -11.66 7.61 12.73
N PRO A 323 -12.31 8.76 12.44
CA PRO A 323 -12.11 9.98 13.21
C PRO A 323 -12.33 9.82 14.72
N GLN A 324 -13.42 9.17 15.13
CA GLN A 324 -13.77 8.94 16.53
C GLN A 324 -12.79 8.02 17.27
N GLN A 325 -11.94 7.30 16.53
CA GLN A 325 -10.95 6.38 17.08
C GLN A 325 -9.53 6.98 16.98
N GLY A 326 -9.41 8.32 17.02
CA GLY A 326 -8.11 9.00 16.89
C GLY A 326 -7.54 8.93 15.47
N PHE A 327 -8.40 8.84 14.44
CA PHE A 327 -8.02 8.68 13.03
C PHE A 327 -7.14 7.44 12.78
N THR A 328 -7.44 6.36 13.48
CA THR A 328 -6.92 5.01 13.31
C THR A 328 -8.09 4.02 13.40
N SER A 329 -7.83 2.71 13.56
CA SER A 329 -8.82 1.68 13.85
C SER A 329 -8.46 0.97 15.14
N ASN A 330 -9.35 0.97 16.14
CA ASN A 330 -9.14 0.35 17.46
C ASN A 330 -9.98 -0.91 17.67
N GLU A 331 -10.75 -1.34 16.69
CA GLU A 331 -11.65 -2.49 16.81
C GLU A 331 -10.92 -3.82 16.62
N MET A 332 -9.84 -3.82 15.84
CA MET A 332 -9.05 -5.00 15.51
C MET A 332 -7.56 -4.69 15.50
N ALA A 333 -6.74 -5.72 15.70
CA ALA A 333 -5.28 -5.59 15.64
C ALA A 333 -4.81 -5.01 14.29
N THR A 334 -5.43 -5.44 13.20
CA THR A 334 -5.19 -4.91 11.85
C THR A 334 -6.53 -4.67 11.15
N SER A 335 -6.61 -3.62 10.38
CA SER A 335 -7.83 -3.24 9.66
C SER A 335 -8.19 -4.25 8.57
N VAL A 336 -9.44 -4.17 8.12
CA VAL A 336 -9.98 -4.98 7.03
C VAL A 336 -10.36 -4.03 5.89
N GLY A 337 -9.83 -4.29 4.69
CA GLY A 337 -10.12 -3.53 3.49
C GLY A 337 -11.32 -4.07 2.70
N VAL A 338 -11.36 -3.78 1.41
CA VAL A 338 -12.43 -4.23 0.52
C VAL A 338 -12.65 -5.74 0.61
N GLU A 339 -13.91 -6.16 0.54
CA GLU A 339 -14.31 -7.59 0.51
C GLU A 339 -13.84 -8.40 1.73
N GLY A 340 -13.54 -7.73 2.85
CA GLY A 340 -13.09 -8.42 4.07
C GLY A 340 -11.63 -8.85 4.06
N ARG A 341 -10.80 -8.31 3.16
CA ARG A 341 -9.37 -8.64 3.07
C ARG A 341 -8.58 -8.00 4.19
N THR A 342 -7.83 -8.80 4.94
CA THR A 342 -7.04 -8.35 6.08
C THR A 342 -5.74 -7.69 5.63
N VAL A 343 -5.38 -6.54 6.24
CA VAL A 343 -4.06 -5.93 6.08
C VAL A 343 -3.08 -6.51 7.10
N ARG A 344 -1.78 -6.46 6.81
CA ARG A 344 -0.73 -7.02 7.68
C ARG A 344 -0.42 -6.15 8.90
N ARG A 345 -0.66 -4.85 8.79
CA ARG A 345 -0.24 -3.85 9.77
C ARG A 345 -1.42 -3.09 10.32
N ASN A 346 -1.29 -2.65 11.56
CA ASN A 346 -2.25 -1.74 12.17
C ASN A 346 -2.30 -0.42 11.39
N ALA A 347 -3.49 0.20 11.27
CA ALA A 347 -3.62 1.51 10.66
C ALA A 347 -3.05 2.58 11.60
N PRO A 348 -1.98 3.31 11.25
CA PRO A 348 -1.46 4.37 12.11
C PRO A 348 -2.41 5.56 12.13
N THR A 349 -2.43 6.31 13.24
CA THR A 349 -3.14 7.60 13.26
C THR A 349 -2.58 8.54 12.20
N ILE A 350 -3.47 9.33 11.56
CA ILE A 350 -3.07 10.41 10.65
C ILE A 350 -3.07 11.80 11.35
N LEU A 351 -3.35 11.85 12.65
CA LEU A 351 -3.14 13.08 13.42
C LEU A 351 -1.64 13.45 13.40
N ASN A 352 -1.35 14.68 13.10
CA ASN A 352 0.02 15.24 13.02
C ASN A 352 0.90 14.60 11.91
N VAL A 353 0.34 13.84 10.98
CA VAL A 353 1.10 13.16 9.93
C VAL A 353 1.86 14.14 9.02
N GLY A 354 1.38 15.39 8.87
CA GLY A 354 2.06 16.44 8.11
C GLY A 354 3.39 16.90 8.69
N ASN A 355 3.74 16.48 9.92
CA ASN A 355 5.01 16.78 10.58
C ASN A 355 6.02 15.62 10.50
N LEU A 356 5.63 14.49 9.92
CA LEU A 356 6.49 13.31 9.80
C LEU A 356 7.34 13.39 8.52
N ASP A 357 8.58 12.93 8.60
CA ASP A 357 9.51 12.83 7.47
C ASP A 357 9.44 11.45 6.80
N LEU A 358 9.07 10.43 7.56
CA LEU A 358 8.88 9.06 7.08
C LEU A 358 7.44 8.62 7.31
N LEU A 359 6.83 8.03 6.29
CA LEU A 359 5.46 7.56 6.29
C LEU A 359 5.42 6.02 6.24
N PHE A 360 4.27 5.44 6.57
CA PHE A 360 4.10 4.01 6.86
C PHE A 360 4.91 3.55 8.08
N HIS A 361 4.76 2.28 8.46
CA HIS A 361 5.51 1.69 9.57
C HIS A 361 6.96 1.39 9.21
N ASP A 362 7.26 1.18 7.94
CA ASP A 362 8.58 0.83 7.42
C ASP A 362 9.33 2.01 6.78
N GLY A 363 8.75 3.21 6.80
CA GLY A 363 9.41 4.41 6.29
C GLY A 363 9.60 4.45 4.76
N ARG A 364 8.84 3.63 4.00
CA ARG A 364 9.02 3.48 2.54
C ARG A 364 8.57 4.68 1.70
N GLU A 365 7.99 5.70 2.31
CA GLU A 365 7.52 6.90 1.63
C GLU A 365 7.82 8.14 2.48
N GLU A 366 8.16 9.24 1.85
CA GLU A 366 8.47 10.51 2.50
C GLU A 366 7.46 11.62 2.17
N LEU A 367 6.69 11.46 1.08
CA LEU A 367 5.77 12.48 0.59
C LEU A 367 4.31 12.04 0.74
N LEU A 368 3.52 12.83 1.46
CA LEU A 368 2.07 12.58 1.61
C LEU A 368 1.34 12.55 0.27
N GLU A 369 1.81 13.31 -0.71
CA GLU A 369 1.27 13.40 -2.06
C GLU A 369 1.32 12.05 -2.81
N TYR A 370 2.30 11.20 -2.50
CA TYR A 370 2.45 9.87 -3.10
C TYR A 370 1.97 8.75 -2.19
N GLN A 371 2.02 8.96 -0.88
CA GLN A 371 1.62 7.96 0.11
C GLN A 371 0.21 7.43 -0.14
N SER A 372 -0.76 8.32 -0.40
CA SER A 372 -2.17 7.97 -0.58
C SER A 372 -2.45 7.05 -1.77
N TRP A 373 -1.54 6.99 -2.75
CA TRP A 373 -1.68 6.11 -3.91
C TRP A 373 -1.44 4.63 -3.59
N GLN A 374 -0.63 4.34 -2.56
CA GLN A 374 -0.37 2.95 -2.18
C GLN A 374 -1.62 2.26 -1.62
N PRO A 375 -2.35 2.81 -0.63
CA PRO A 375 -3.63 2.26 -0.18
C PRO A 375 -4.70 2.18 -1.27
N LEU A 376 -4.77 3.18 -2.16
CA LEU A 376 -5.71 3.18 -3.28
C LEU A 376 -5.53 1.96 -4.20
N LEU A 377 -4.28 1.50 -4.37
CA LEU A 377 -3.91 0.41 -5.27
C LEU A 377 -3.69 -0.93 -4.57
N ALA A 378 -3.51 -0.96 -3.25
CA ALA A 378 -3.25 -2.20 -2.51
C ALA A 378 -4.47 -3.13 -2.54
N LYS A 379 -4.25 -4.39 -2.98
CA LYS A 379 -5.32 -5.40 -3.14
C LYS A 379 -6.14 -5.65 -1.88
N ASN A 380 -5.50 -5.56 -0.74
CA ASN A 380 -6.11 -5.81 0.57
C ASN A 380 -6.58 -4.53 1.27
N GLU A 381 -6.52 -3.37 0.61
CA GLU A 381 -7.04 -2.10 1.10
C GLU A 381 -8.17 -1.60 0.20
N MET A 382 -7.91 -0.71 -0.79
CA MET A 382 -8.95 -0.17 -1.69
C MET A 382 -8.99 -0.87 -3.06
N ALA A 383 -8.00 -1.69 -3.39
CA ALA A 383 -7.94 -2.66 -4.49
C ALA A 383 -8.16 -2.14 -5.91
N ASN A 384 -7.92 -0.85 -6.20
CA ASN A 384 -8.04 -0.38 -7.57
C ASN A 384 -6.91 -0.97 -8.45
N PRO A 385 -7.24 -1.38 -9.69
CA PRO A 385 -6.27 -2.08 -10.54
C PRO A 385 -5.16 -1.18 -11.07
N SER A 386 -5.40 0.12 -11.17
CA SER A 386 -4.41 1.08 -11.67
C SER A 386 -4.74 2.53 -11.30
N VAL A 387 -3.76 3.42 -11.41
CA VAL A 387 -3.96 4.87 -11.27
C VAL A 387 -5.00 5.37 -12.25
N SER A 388 -4.95 4.94 -13.51
CA SER A 388 -5.91 5.33 -14.55
C SER A 388 -7.34 4.93 -14.21
N TYR A 389 -7.54 3.78 -13.58
CA TYR A 389 -8.85 3.33 -13.13
C TYR A 389 -9.47 4.33 -12.13
N VAL A 390 -8.71 4.72 -11.10
CA VAL A 390 -9.14 5.73 -10.11
C VAL A 390 -9.45 7.07 -10.79
N LEU A 391 -8.55 7.55 -11.66
CA LEU A 391 -8.74 8.82 -12.34
C LEU A 391 -9.97 8.81 -13.26
N ASN A 392 -10.23 7.70 -13.93
CA ASN A 392 -11.41 7.56 -14.79
C ASN A 392 -12.70 7.51 -13.96
N LYS A 393 -12.71 6.86 -12.80
CA LYS A 393 -13.84 6.92 -11.86
C LYS A 393 -14.15 8.36 -11.47
N LEU A 394 -13.13 9.10 -11.02
CA LEU A 394 -13.31 10.51 -10.62
C LEU A 394 -13.79 11.40 -11.77
N ARG A 395 -13.32 11.18 -13.00
CA ARG A 395 -13.75 11.95 -14.18
C ARG A 395 -15.20 11.69 -14.56
N ARG A 396 -15.77 10.53 -14.25
CA ARG A 396 -17.18 10.20 -14.49
C ARG A 396 -18.12 10.83 -13.46
N LEU A 397 -17.60 11.41 -12.38
CA LEU A 397 -18.37 12.03 -11.32
C LEU A 397 -18.38 13.57 -11.53
N PRO A 398 -19.51 14.17 -12.01
CA PRO A 398 -19.55 15.59 -12.39
C PRO A 398 -19.16 16.54 -11.27
N GLU A 399 -19.48 16.20 -10.02
CA GLU A 399 -19.16 17.01 -8.84
C GLU A 399 -17.66 17.12 -8.56
N TYR A 400 -16.84 16.19 -9.07
CA TYR A 400 -15.39 16.29 -8.97
C TYR A 400 -14.77 17.22 -10.00
N GLN A 401 -15.36 17.34 -11.19
CA GLN A 401 -14.88 18.27 -12.23
C GLN A 401 -14.79 19.70 -11.67
N ALA A 402 -15.88 20.20 -11.08
CA ALA A 402 -15.93 21.53 -10.49
C ALA A 402 -14.99 21.68 -9.28
N SER A 403 -14.91 20.66 -8.41
CA SER A 403 -14.05 20.69 -7.22
C SER A 403 -12.56 20.72 -7.60
N PHE A 404 -12.15 19.95 -8.62
CA PHE A 404 -10.78 19.97 -9.11
C PHE A 404 -10.44 21.26 -9.84
N GLU A 405 -11.35 21.84 -10.63
CA GLU A 405 -11.11 23.13 -11.29
C GLU A 405 -10.93 24.26 -10.26
N GLN A 406 -11.69 24.23 -9.15
CA GLN A 406 -11.55 25.19 -8.07
C GLN A 406 -10.22 25.01 -7.30
N ALA A 407 -9.82 23.78 -7.00
CA ALA A 407 -8.61 23.48 -6.21
C ALA A 407 -7.33 23.57 -7.05
N PHE A 408 -7.38 23.21 -8.31
CA PHE A 408 -6.25 23.13 -9.26
C PHE A 408 -6.62 23.70 -10.63
N PRO A 409 -6.77 25.03 -10.77
CA PRO A 409 -7.23 25.65 -11.99
C PRO A 409 -6.41 25.20 -13.21
N LYS A 410 -7.08 24.76 -14.27
CA LYS A 410 -6.49 24.29 -15.55
C LYS A 410 -5.61 23.04 -15.45
N GLN A 411 -5.47 22.41 -14.28
CA GLN A 411 -4.68 21.20 -14.11
C GLN A 411 -5.54 19.93 -14.27
N GLY A 412 -6.81 19.98 -13.88
CA GLY A 412 -7.75 18.87 -14.00
C GLY A 412 -7.47 17.71 -13.04
N ILE A 413 -8.12 16.56 -13.30
CA ILE A 413 -8.00 15.35 -12.49
C ILE A 413 -6.81 14.53 -13.00
N ARG A 414 -5.71 14.54 -12.24
CA ARG A 414 -4.46 13.83 -12.52
C ARG A 414 -3.94 13.16 -11.27
N MET A 415 -2.96 12.27 -11.41
CA MET A 415 -2.32 11.59 -10.29
C MET A 415 -1.84 12.58 -9.24
N GLU A 416 -1.11 13.61 -9.67
CA GLU A 416 -0.53 14.62 -8.78
C GLU A 416 -1.62 15.40 -8.04
N THR A 417 -2.65 15.89 -8.76
CA THR A 417 -3.70 16.72 -8.14
C THR A 417 -4.57 15.94 -7.15
N VAL A 418 -4.79 14.64 -7.38
CA VAL A 418 -5.48 13.75 -6.42
C VAL A 418 -4.62 13.56 -5.18
N GLY A 419 -3.34 13.23 -5.34
CA GLY A 419 -2.40 13.08 -4.23
C GLY A 419 -2.23 14.38 -3.44
N MET A 420 -2.06 15.52 -4.11
CA MET A 420 -1.95 16.85 -3.51
C MET A 420 -3.20 17.24 -2.69
N ALA A 421 -4.40 16.90 -3.17
CA ALA A 421 -5.63 17.16 -2.43
C ALA A 421 -5.71 16.30 -1.17
N LEU A 422 -5.50 14.99 -1.28
CA LEU A 422 -5.49 14.06 -0.14
C LEU A 422 -4.42 14.47 0.90
N ALA A 423 -3.20 14.82 0.44
CA ALA A 423 -2.13 15.33 1.31
C ALA A 423 -2.52 16.64 1.99
N SER A 424 -3.21 17.55 1.31
CA SER A 424 -3.64 18.83 1.90
C SER A 424 -4.60 18.62 3.06
N TYR A 425 -5.55 17.69 2.96
CA TYR A 425 -6.44 17.35 4.06
C TYR A 425 -5.70 16.68 5.23
N GLN A 426 -4.90 15.66 4.96
CA GLN A 426 -4.15 14.97 6.01
C GLN A 426 -3.18 15.90 6.74
N ARG A 427 -2.53 16.81 6.02
CA ARG A 427 -1.55 17.77 6.55
C ARG A 427 -2.15 18.73 7.58
N VAL A 428 -3.40 19.11 7.44
CA VAL A 428 -4.06 20.07 8.35
C VAL A 428 -4.63 19.44 9.63
N LEU A 429 -4.57 18.09 9.77
CA LEU A 429 -5.03 17.40 10.96
C LEU A 429 -4.00 17.51 12.11
N GLN A 430 -3.84 18.74 12.62
CA GLN A 430 -2.86 19.08 13.66
C GLN A 430 -3.52 19.02 15.05
N ALA A 431 -3.02 18.17 15.94
CA ALA A 431 -3.53 18.00 17.30
C ALA A 431 -2.41 18.22 18.34
N GLY A 432 -2.24 19.44 18.75
CA GLY A 432 -1.31 19.88 19.80
C GLY A 432 -2.04 20.37 21.05
N ASN A 433 -1.40 21.26 21.82
CA ASN A 433 -1.94 21.88 23.02
C ASN A 433 -2.44 20.86 24.06
N SER A 434 -1.67 19.79 24.26
CA SER A 434 -1.93 18.79 25.28
C SER A 434 -1.72 19.34 26.71
N ALA A 435 -2.14 18.59 27.73
CA ALA A 435 -1.83 18.94 29.11
C ALA A 435 -0.32 19.01 29.36
N PHE A 436 0.45 18.06 28.77
CA PHE A 436 1.90 18.09 28.78
C PHE A 436 2.46 19.40 28.19
N ASP A 437 1.95 19.83 27.04
CA ASP A 437 2.45 21.03 26.36
C ASP A 437 2.27 22.29 27.23
N ARG A 438 1.12 22.43 27.88
CA ARG A 438 0.86 23.56 28.79
C ARG A 438 1.76 23.51 30.00
N TRP A 439 2.00 22.34 30.57
CA TRP A 439 2.91 22.17 31.69
C TRP A 439 4.36 22.48 31.28
N TYR A 440 4.85 21.85 30.23
CA TYR A 440 6.26 21.84 29.87
C TYR A 440 6.71 23.16 29.18
N TYR A 441 5.91 23.64 28.20
CA TYR A 441 6.27 24.81 27.41
C TYR A 441 5.72 26.13 27.96
N LEU A 442 4.59 26.09 28.68
CA LEU A 442 4.01 27.30 29.28
C LEU A 442 4.25 27.41 30.80
N GLY A 443 4.83 26.39 31.43
CA GLY A 443 5.12 26.39 32.88
C GLY A 443 3.88 26.31 33.76
N GLN A 444 2.74 25.86 33.25
CA GLN A 444 1.50 25.70 34.01
C GLN A 444 1.59 24.44 34.91
N GLN A 445 2.01 24.65 36.17
CA GLN A 445 2.39 23.55 37.09
C GLN A 445 1.23 22.59 37.42
N ASP A 446 0.00 23.06 37.36
CA ASP A 446 -1.24 22.34 37.64
C ASP A 446 -1.85 21.63 36.40
N ALA A 447 -1.25 21.80 35.21
CA ALA A 447 -1.74 21.22 33.99
C ALA A 447 -1.62 19.68 33.98
N ILE A 448 -0.67 19.11 34.73
CA ILE A 448 -0.50 17.65 34.89
C ILE A 448 -0.27 17.31 36.38
N SER A 449 -0.66 16.09 36.78
CA SER A 449 -0.49 15.61 38.15
C SER A 449 0.99 15.44 38.52
N VAL A 450 1.30 15.44 39.83
CA VAL A 450 2.65 15.13 40.35
C VAL A 450 3.09 13.71 39.88
N GLU A 451 2.18 12.77 39.86
CA GLU A 451 2.44 11.41 39.36
C GLU A 451 2.88 11.43 37.88
N ALA A 452 2.20 12.21 37.02
CA ALA A 452 2.58 12.38 35.62
C ALA A 452 3.94 13.09 35.47
N GLN A 453 4.27 14.05 36.32
CA GLN A 453 5.59 14.70 36.35
C GLN A 453 6.69 13.69 36.71
N GLN A 454 6.43 12.80 37.67
CA GLN A 454 7.34 11.71 38.03
C GLN A 454 7.48 10.72 36.86
N GLY A 455 6.39 10.40 36.16
CA GLY A 455 6.39 9.59 34.95
C GLY A 455 7.22 10.21 33.83
N PHE A 456 7.16 11.52 33.64
CA PHE A 456 8.01 12.24 32.69
C PHE A 456 9.50 12.14 33.08
N ALA A 457 9.84 12.28 34.34
CA ALA A 457 11.21 12.10 34.82
C ALA A 457 11.72 10.67 34.55
N LEU A 458 10.87 9.66 34.71
CA LEU A 458 11.19 8.26 34.35
C LEU A 458 11.35 8.09 32.84
N PHE A 459 10.49 8.70 32.04
CA PHE A 459 10.52 8.66 30.58
C PHE A 459 11.86 9.20 30.03
N GLN A 460 12.38 10.29 30.59
CA GLN A 460 13.67 10.87 30.22
C GLN A 460 14.87 10.10 30.86
N GLY A 461 14.67 9.56 32.06
CA GLY A 461 15.75 8.96 32.87
C GLY A 461 15.79 7.44 32.77
N LYS A 462 15.38 6.76 33.85
CA LYS A 462 15.46 5.29 34.03
C LYS A 462 14.80 4.52 32.87
N GLY A 463 13.66 4.96 32.38
CA GLY A 463 12.92 4.35 31.29
C GLY A 463 13.60 4.47 29.93
N GLY A 464 14.45 5.50 29.72
CA GLY A 464 15.19 5.71 28.48
C GLY A 464 14.32 5.95 27.24
N CYS A 465 13.01 6.17 27.39
CA CYS A 465 12.05 6.29 26.29
C CYS A 465 12.36 7.50 25.37
N ALA A 466 12.88 8.58 25.95
CA ALA A 466 13.28 9.79 25.22
C ALA A 466 14.44 9.56 24.23
N SER A 467 15.13 8.41 24.27
CA SER A 467 16.17 8.06 23.29
C SER A 467 15.61 7.82 21.88
N CYS A 468 14.37 7.33 21.79
CA CYS A 468 13.63 7.15 20.52
C CYS A 468 12.49 8.18 20.40
N HIS A 469 11.82 8.52 21.51
CA HIS A 469 10.72 9.47 21.55
C HIS A 469 11.21 10.85 22.00
N SER A 470 11.94 11.53 21.11
CA SER A 470 12.64 12.77 21.37
C SER A 470 11.71 13.94 21.69
N ILE A 471 12.23 14.87 22.49
CA ILE A 471 11.56 16.09 22.94
C ILE A 471 12.48 17.26 22.63
N ASP A 472 12.02 18.21 21.84
CA ASP A 472 12.74 19.43 21.53
C ASP A 472 12.44 20.53 22.57
N LYS A 473 13.20 21.63 22.50
CA LYS A 473 13.05 22.76 23.42
C LYS A 473 11.74 23.52 23.24
N GLU A 474 11.22 23.57 22.03
CA GLU A 474 10.04 24.38 21.66
C GLU A 474 8.82 23.50 21.29
N TRP A 475 9.04 22.22 20.95
CA TRP A 475 8.02 21.29 20.55
C TRP A 475 8.45 19.85 20.83
N ALA A 476 7.49 18.90 20.79
CA ALA A 476 7.79 17.48 20.88
C ALA A 476 6.82 16.67 20.01
N LEU A 477 7.32 16.03 18.97
CA LEU A 477 6.57 15.00 18.26
C LEU A 477 6.66 13.65 18.95
N PHE A 478 7.55 13.48 19.94
CA PHE A 478 7.82 12.22 20.62
C PHE A 478 8.17 11.09 19.63
N THR A 479 9.06 11.40 18.69
CA THR A 479 9.65 10.47 17.74
C THR A 479 11.00 11.01 17.29
N ASP A 480 11.96 10.12 17.08
CA ASP A 480 13.25 10.43 16.44
C ASP A 480 13.15 10.26 14.91
N GLN A 481 12.00 9.80 14.41
CA GLN A 481 11.73 9.47 13.00
C GLN A 481 12.72 8.45 12.42
N GLN A 482 13.37 7.66 13.28
CA GLN A 482 14.25 6.58 12.87
C GLN A 482 13.53 5.23 12.91
N LEU A 483 14.19 4.19 12.41
CA LEU A 483 13.64 2.84 12.36
C LEU A 483 14.40 1.94 13.32
N HIS A 484 13.66 1.26 14.20
CA HIS A 484 14.21 0.40 15.23
C HIS A 484 13.58 -0.99 15.22
N ASN A 485 14.38 -2.00 15.55
CA ASN A 485 13.91 -3.35 15.81
C ASN A 485 13.69 -3.53 17.32
N THR A 486 12.44 -3.68 17.75
CA THR A 486 12.05 -3.95 19.13
C THR A 486 11.81 -5.43 19.41
N GLY A 487 11.85 -6.27 18.36
CA GLY A 487 11.61 -7.71 18.43
C GLY A 487 10.17 -8.14 18.14
N ILE A 488 9.19 -7.24 18.07
CA ILE A 488 7.79 -7.60 17.78
C ILE A 488 7.65 -8.30 16.41
N GLY A 489 8.32 -7.80 15.36
CA GLY A 489 8.30 -8.45 14.05
C GLY A 489 8.92 -9.84 14.06
N TYR A 490 9.99 -10.03 14.85
CA TYR A 490 10.64 -11.33 15.03
C TYR A 490 9.76 -12.34 15.77
N GLN A 491 8.92 -11.90 16.73
CA GLN A 491 8.02 -12.77 17.49
C GLN A 491 7.06 -13.53 16.56
N ASN A 492 6.60 -12.91 15.50
CA ASN A 492 5.68 -13.52 14.54
C ASN A 492 6.27 -14.75 13.83
N LEU A 493 7.61 -14.83 13.71
CA LEU A 493 8.28 -16.03 13.18
C LEU A 493 8.29 -17.21 14.17
N GLN A 494 8.21 -16.92 15.47
CA GLN A 494 8.27 -17.93 16.52
C GLN A 494 6.89 -18.39 17.00
N GLN A 495 5.83 -17.64 16.67
CA GLN A 495 4.48 -17.95 17.16
C GLN A 495 3.93 -19.24 16.58
N SER A 496 3.45 -20.02 17.49
CA SER A 496 2.78 -21.31 17.56
C SER A 496 2.30 -21.96 16.24
N LYS A 497 2.39 -23.29 16.25
CA LYS A 497 1.81 -24.20 15.23
C LYS A 497 0.27 -24.06 15.09
N LEU A 498 -0.38 -23.31 15.97
CA LEU A 498 -1.83 -23.10 16.00
C LEU A 498 -2.14 -21.61 15.84
N HIS A 499 -3.02 -21.27 14.92
CA HIS A 499 -3.60 -19.93 14.76
C HIS A 499 -5.02 -19.90 15.29
N LYS A 500 -5.34 -18.89 16.09
CA LYS A 500 -6.73 -18.57 16.43
C LYS A 500 -7.36 -17.80 15.28
N VAL A 501 -8.38 -18.38 14.69
CA VAL A 501 -9.19 -17.76 13.65
C VAL A 501 -10.55 -17.43 14.23
N GLN A 502 -10.92 -16.16 14.22
CA GLN A 502 -12.25 -15.73 14.61
C GLN A 502 -13.21 -15.96 13.44
N LEU A 503 -14.11 -16.93 13.58
CA LEU A 503 -15.12 -17.26 12.57
C LEU A 503 -16.37 -16.38 12.67
N ALA A 504 -16.66 -15.86 13.85
CA ALA A 504 -17.76 -14.93 14.12
C ALA A 504 -17.49 -14.20 15.46
N PRO A 505 -18.18 -13.11 15.77
CA PRO A 505 -18.07 -12.46 17.08
C PRO A 505 -18.25 -13.47 18.23
N GLY A 506 -17.20 -13.65 19.06
CA GLY A 506 -17.20 -14.60 20.18
C GLY A 506 -16.95 -16.07 19.82
N VAL A 507 -16.70 -16.41 18.56
CA VAL A 507 -16.37 -17.77 18.11
C VAL A 507 -14.94 -17.82 17.57
N GLU A 508 -14.01 -18.27 18.41
CA GLU A 508 -12.61 -18.52 18.03
C GLU A 508 -12.38 -20.02 17.81
N VAL A 509 -11.66 -20.37 16.76
CA VAL A 509 -11.22 -21.75 16.47
C VAL A 509 -9.71 -21.76 16.33
N GLU A 510 -9.05 -22.70 16.98
CA GLU A 510 -7.62 -22.94 16.79
C GLU A 510 -7.42 -23.86 15.57
N VAL A 511 -6.75 -23.34 14.55
CA VAL A 511 -6.45 -24.06 13.31
C VAL A 511 -4.95 -24.26 13.18
N SER A 512 -4.50 -25.46 12.80
CA SER A 512 -3.08 -25.70 12.60
C SER A 512 -2.55 -24.87 11.44
N ARG A 513 -1.33 -24.34 11.57
CA ARG A 513 -0.66 -23.58 10.52
C ARG A 513 -0.47 -24.43 9.25
N GLU A 514 -0.20 -25.75 9.42
CA GLU A 514 -0.10 -26.68 8.32
C GLU A 514 -1.42 -26.76 7.51
N LEU A 515 -2.57 -26.76 8.19
CA LEU A 515 -3.87 -26.78 7.51
C LEU A 515 -4.13 -25.44 6.77
N ILE A 516 -3.79 -24.31 7.41
CA ILE A 516 -3.89 -22.99 6.75
C ILE A 516 -3.02 -22.95 5.51
N ASN A 517 -1.77 -23.41 5.60
CA ASN A 517 -0.83 -23.44 4.47
C ASN A 517 -1.23 -24.40 3.35
N GLN A 518 -2.11 -25.39 3.62
CA GLN A 518 -2.66 -26.29 2.59
C GLN A 518 -3.84 -25.70 1.83
N VAL A 519 -4.56 -24.75 2.43
CA VAL A 519 -5.79 -24.15 1.86
C VAL A 519 -5.64 -22.68 1.45
N SER A 520 -4.60 -22.01 1.93
CA SER A 520 -4.26 -20.65 1.57
C SER A 520 -2.75 -20.45 1.54
N GLU A 521 -2.26 -19.55 0.69
CA GLU A 521 -0.87 -19.11 0.80
C GLU A 521 -0.66 -18.48 2.18
N PRO A 522 0.37 -18.88 2.94
CA PRO A 522 0.66 -18.25 4.21
C PRO A 522 0.93 -16.76 3.96
N PRO A 523 0.36 -15.85 4.76
CA PRO A 523 0.71 -14.45 4.63
C PRO A 523 2.22 -14.30 4.79
N PRO A 524 2.91 -13.59 3.90
CA PRO A 524 4.34 -13.38 4.01
C PRO A 524 4.65 -12.76 5.37
N SER A 525 5.69 -13.25 6.06
CA SER A 525 6.14 -12.68 7.32
C SER A 525 6.52 -11.22 7.09
N ASP A 526 6.05 -10.32 7.97
CA ASP A 526 6.42 -8.91 7.89
C ASP A 526 7.88 -8.73 8.38
N LEU A 527 8.76 -8.39 7.45
CA LEU A 527 10.18 -8.19 7.71
C LEU A 527 10.56 -6.72 7.94
N GLY A 528 9.58 -5.82 7.95
CA GLY A 528 9.77 -4.39 8.19
C GLY A 528 10.60 -3.72 7.09
N LEU A 529 11.52 -2.84 7.46
CA LEU A 529 12.37 -2.10 6.52
C LEU A 529 13.16 -3.02 5.58
N TYR A 530 13.47 -4.25 6.00
CA TYR A 530 14.13 -5.22 5.13
C TYR A 530 13.38 -5.46 3.81
N GLU A 531 12.05 -5.40 3.80
CA GLU A 531 11.26 -5.58 2.58
C GLU A 531 11.54 -4.50 1.52
N ILE A 532 12.09 -3.36 1.96
CA ILE A 532 12.46 -2.24 1.11
C ILE A 532 13.95 -2.28 0.77
N THR A 533 14.81 -2.44 1.79
CA THR A 533 16.26 -2.32 1.63
C THR A 533 16.94 -3.64 1.28
N GLN A 534 16.29 -4.78 1.56
CA GLN A 534 16.87 -6.12 1.51
C GLN A 534 18.18 -6.28 2.32
N ASN A 535 18.55 -5.26 3.10
CA ASN A 535 19.71 -5.33 3.98
C ASN A 535 19.36 -6.18 5.22
N PRO A 536 20.06 -7.30 5.51
CA PRO A 536 19.78 -8.16 6.65
C PRO A 536 19.75 -7.42 8.00
N ALA A 537 20.54 -6.35 8.15
CA ALA A 537 20.56 -5.53 9.35
C ALA A 537 19.26 -4.70 9.55
N ASP A 538 18.39 -4.62 8.54
CA ASP A 538 17.13 -3.88 8.59
C ASP A 538 15.91 -4.76 8.85
N ARG A 539 16.12 -6.04 9.10
CA ARG A 539 15.04 -6.96 9.46
C ARG A 539 14.32 -6.49 10.71
N TRP A 540 12.98 -6.48 10.61
CA TRP A 540 12.06 -6.13 11.71
C TRP A 540 12.25 -4.73 12.28
N LYS A 541 12.89 -3.82 11.53
CA LYS A 541 12.91 -2.40 11.85
C LYS A 541 11.63 -1.73 11.41
N TYR A 542 11.05 -0.96 12.33
CA TYR A 542 9.87 -0.14 12.09
C TYR A 542 10.12 1.26 12.62
N ARG A 543 9.47 2.24 11.99
CA ARG A 543 9.60 3.64 12.37
C ARG A 543 9.08 3.85 13.79
N THR A 544 9.81 4.63 14.58
CA THR A 544 9.35 5.13 15.89
C THR A 544 8.08 5.96 15.69
N PRO A 545 6.90 5.52 16.20
CA PRO A 545 5.69 6.32 16.08
C PRO A 545 5.77 7.57 16.99
N SER A 546 5.02 8.62 16.62
CA SER A 546 4.74 9.69 17.55
C SER A 546 3.92 9.17 18.73
N LEU A 547 4.21 9.65 19.96
CA LEU A 547 3.37 9.35 21.12
C LEU A 547 2.25 10.40 21.33
N ARG A 548 2.15 11.41 20.47
CA ARG A 548 1.02 12.32 20.53
C ARG A 548 -0.27 11.59 20.30
N ASN A 549 -1.24 11.87 21.15
CA ASN A 549 -2.57 11.24 21.11
C ASN A 549 -2.56 9.72 21.32
N VAL A 550 -1.47 9.17 21.89
CA VAL A 550 -1.23 7.73 22.00
C VAL A 550 -2.35 6.98 22.73
N THR A 551 -3.03 7.62 23.68
CA THR A 551 -4.16 7.01 24.41
C THR A 551 -5.37 6.70 23.55
N LEU A 552 -5.47 7.30 22.37
CA LEU A 552 -6.58 7.12 21.43
C LEU A 552 -6.33 6.01 20.40
N THR A 553 -5.10 5.45 20.35
CA THR A 553 -4.61 4.69 19.19
C THR A 553 -4.29 3.23 19.50
N ALA A 554 -4.90 2.67 20.54
CA ALA A 554 -4.84 1.21 20.75
C ALA A 554 -5.48 0.47 19.55
N PRO A 555 -5.11 -0.80 19.26
CA PRO A 555 -4.00 -1.53 19.83
C PRO A 555 -2.64 -1.09 19.27
N TYR A 556 -1.57 -1.39 19.99
CA TYR A 556 -0.24 -0.84 19.73
C TYR A 556 0.67 -1.79 18.97
N MET A 557 1.81 -1.24 18.53
CA MET A 557 2.81 -1.83 17.63
C MET A 557 2.34 -1.85 16.17
N HIS A 558 3.28 -2.10 15.25
CA HIS A 558 2.97 -2.12 13.81
C HIS A 558 1.89 -3.12 13.39
N ASN A 559 1.65 -4.14 14.20
CA ASN A 559 0.70 -5.24 13.96
C ASN A 559 -0.43 -5.32 14.99
N GLY A 560 -0.59 -4.31 15.87
CA GLY A 560 -1.61 -4.30 16.91
C GLY A 560 -1.46 -5.39 17.98
N ALA A 561 -0.23 -5.88 18.21
CA ALA A 561 0.01 -7.02 19.11
C ALA A 561 -0.24 -6.72 20.59
N LEU A 562 -0.20 -5.45 21.00
CA LEU A 562 -0.34 -5.03 22.39
C LEU A 562 -1.63 -4.22 22.56
N GLN A 563 -2.50 -4.66 23.48
CA GLN A 563 -3.88 -4.16 23.57
C GLN A 563 -3.99 -2.80 24.27
N ASP A 564 -3.08 -2.51 25.20
CA ASP A 564 -3.12 -1.28 26.01
C ASP A 564 -1.73 -0.76 26.34
N LEU A 565 -1.64 0.46 26.86
CA LEU A 565 -0.38 1.12 27.23
C LEU A 565 0.34 0.43 28.39
N ALA A 566 -0.37 -0.27 29.27
CA ALA A 566 0.26 -1.03 30.35
C ALA A 566 1.06 -2.20 29.75
N ALA A 567 0.50 -2.92 28.79
CA ALA A 567 1.20 -3.97 28.06
C ALA A 567 2.40 -3.42 27.26
N VAL A 568 2.31 -2.21 26.71
CA VAL A 568 3.44 -1.53 26.05
C VAL A 568 4.57 -1.25 27.05
N ILE A 569 4.24 -0.70 28.22
CA ILE A 569 5.23 -0.43 29.27
C ILE A 569 5.88 -1.72 29.74
N ASP A 570 5.10 -2.78 29.95
CA ASP A 570 5.60 -4.10 30.34
C ASP A 570 6.54 -4.70 29.28
N PHE A 571 6.21 -4.55 28.01
CA PHE A 571 7.05 -4.98 26.90
C PHE A 571 8.43 -4.29 26.90
N TYR A 572 8.45 -2.97 27.05
CA TYR A 572 9.71 -2.22 27.15
C TYR A 572 10.46 -2.48 28.46
N ASP A 573 9.76 -2.71 29.57
CA ASP A 573 10.38 -3.08 30.86
C ASP A 573 11.16 -4.41 30.75
N GLN A 574 10.66 -5.36 29.92
CA GLN A 574 11.34 -6.62 29.64
C GLN A 574 12.51 -6.46 28.66
N GLY A 575 12.67 -5.31 28.01
CA GLY A 575 13.72 -5.05 27.02
C GLY A 575 13.39 -5.57 25.63
N GLY A 576 12.10 -5.74 25.30
CA GLY A 576 11.64 -6.24 24.01
C GLY A 576 11.83 -7.75 23.86
N ILE A 577 11.89 -8.23 22.60
CA ILE A 577 12.05 -9.65 22.29
C ILE A 577 13.44 -9.86 21.68
N ALA A 578 14.26 -10.68 22.37
CA ALA A 578 15.63 -10.96 21.97
C ALA A 578 15.71 -11.60 20.58
N ASN A 579 16.50 -11.01 19.71
CA ASN A 579 16.79 -11.48 18.36
C ASN A 579 18.17 -10.94 17.91
N PRO A 580 18.76 -11.49 16.82
CA PRO A 580 20.11 -11.09 16.38
C PRO A 580 20.24 -9.60 16.02
N GLU A 581 19.16 -8.98 15.53
CA GLU A 581 19.14 -7.59 15.03
C GLU A 581 18.40 -6.64 16.00
N LEU A 582 18.23 -7.04 17.28
CA LEU A 582 17.56 -6.21 18.28
C LEU A 582 18.29 -4.87 18.44
N SER A 583 17.54 -3.77 18.46
CA SER A 583 18.13 -2.45 18.69
C SER A 583 18.94 -2.43 20.02
N PRO A 584 20.17 -1.90 20.02
CA PRO A 584 20.98 -1.80 21.22
C PRO A 584 20.39 -0.87 22.31
N LEU A 585 19.38 -0.08 21.96
CA LEU A 585 18.63 0.75 22.90
C LEU A 585 17.63 -0.07 23.74
N MET A 586 17.28 -1.29 23.28
CA MET A 586 16.37 -2.20 23.99
C MET A 586 17.11 -2.93 25.10
N ARG A 587 16.68 -2.70 26.35
CA ARG A 587 17.25 -3.32 27.54
C ARG A 587 16.20 -3.44 28.64
N PRO A 588 16.28 -4.41 29.54
CA PRO A 588 15.42 -4.47 30.71
C PRO A 588 15.54 -3.22 31.58
N LEU A 589 14.41 -2.65 31.99
CA LEU A 589 14.35 -1.37 32.71
C LEU A 589 14.21 -1.58 34.23
N TYR A 590 13.69 -2.74 34.65
CA TYR A 590 13.47 -3.08 36.05
C TYR A 590 12.59 -2.04 36.76
N LEU A 591 11.44 -1.72 36.15
CA LEU A 591 10.47 -0.78 36.71
C LEU A 591 9.66 -1.44 37.81
N THR A 592 9.43 -0.70 38.89
CA THR A 592 8.44 -1.07 39.90
C THR A 592 7.01 -0.83 39.40
N ALA A 593 6.02 -1.43 40.04
CA ALA A 593 4.61 -1.20 39.71
C ALA A 593 4.21 0.27 39.81
N ALA A 594 4.75 1.01 40.80
CA ALA A 594 4.51 2.45 40.94
C ALA A 594 5.11 3.25 39.79
N GLU A 595 6.36 2.93 39.36
CA GLU A 595 7.00 3.59 38.22
C GLU A 595 6.25 3.33 36.90
N LYS A 596 5.71 2.14 36.69
CA LYS A 596 4.84 1.83 35.53
C LYS A 596 3.57 2.67 35.53
N GLN A 597 2.94 2.83 36.68
CA GLN A 597 1.76 3.68 36.83
C GLN A 597 2.07 5.15 36.59
N GLN A 598 3.22 5.65 37.04
CA GLN A 598 3.67 7.00 36.78
C GLN A 598 3.91 7.25 35.28
N LEU A 599 4.55 6.30 34.57
CA LEU A 599 4.71 6.37 33.12
C LEU A 599 3.37 6.40 32.39
N LEU A 600 2.42 5.56 32.80
CA LEU A 600 1.07 5.56 32.26
C LEU A 600 0.36 6.89 32.48
N SER A 601 0.47 7.45 33.70
CA SER A 601 -0.06 8.79 34.01
C SER A 601 0.54 9.89 33.13
N PHE A 602 1.83 9.81 32.81
CA PHE A 602 2.49 10.73 31.88
C PHE A 602 1.94 10.56 30.45
N LEU A 603 1.88 9.35 29.90
CA LEU A 603 1.39 9.10 28.55
C LEU A 603 -0.04 9.60 28.34
N ASN A 604 -0.88 9.56 29.38
CA ASN A 604 -2.23 10.11 29.38
C ASN A 604 -2.30 11.62 29.22
N THR A 605 -1.19 12.35 29.43
CA THR A 605 -1.14 13.82 29.27
C THR A 605 -0.86 14.26 27.83
N LEU A 606 -0.59 13.33 26.88
CA LEU A 606 -0.13 13.64 25.53
C LEU A 606 -1.24 13.82 24.49
N THR A 607 -2.52 13.72 24.91
CA THR A 607 -3.68 13.94 24.03
C THR A 607 -3.91 15.44 23.82
N GLY A 608 -3.96 15.86 22.55
CA GLY A 608 -4.21 17.23 22.17
C GLY A 608 -5.64 17.68 22.46
N SER A 609 -5.81 18.92 22.92
CA SER A 609 -7.13 19.47 23.26
C SER A 609 -8.03 19.74 22.05
N ASP A 610 -7.48 19.72 20.84
CA ASP A 610 -8.21 20.03 19.62
C ASP A 610 -8.68 18.79 18.83
N VAL A 611 -8.43 17.59 19.36
CA VAL A 611 -8.85 16.34 18.70
C VAL A 611 -10.35 16.32 18.45
N ASP A 612 -11.16 16.65 19.44
CA ASP A 612 -12.62 16.63 19.32
C ASP A 612 -13.12 17.59 18.23
N LYS A 613 -12.50 18.75 18.05
CA LYS A 613 -12.84 19.70 16.99
C LYS A 613 -12.55 19.12 15.59
N LEU A 614 -11.43 18.41 15.46
CA LEU A 614 -11.06 17.74 14.22
C LEU A 614 -12.00 16.57 13.91
N VAL A 615 -12.41 15.83 14.93
CA VAL A 615 -13.39 14.74 14.80
C VAL A 615 -14.74 15.31 14.37
N ASP A 616 -15.24 16.35 15.05
CA ASP A 616 -16.50 17.00 14.71
C ASP A 616 -16.53 17.55 13.29
N ASP A 617 -15.40 18.12 12.83
CA ASP A 617 -15.27 18.56 11.46
C ASP A 617 -15.27 17.38 10.48
N ALA A 618 -14.50 16.34 10.76
CA ALA A 618 -14.40 15.15 9.93
C ALA A 618 -15.76 14.45 9.76
N MET A 619 -16.56 14.36 10.81
CA MET A 619 -17.88 13.73 10.80
C MET A 619 -18.93 14.47 9.94
N LYS A 620 -18.65 15.68 9.53
CA LYS A 620 -19.48 16.44 8.58
C LYS A 620 -19.13 16.18 7.12
N ALA A 621 -18.13 15.34 6.85
CA ALA A 621 -17.70 15.04 5.49
C ALA A 621 -18.78 14.24 4.73
N PRO A 622 -18.97 14.52 3.42
CA PRO A 622 -19.83 13.70 2.58
C PRO A 622 -19.20 12.32 2.36
N ILE A 623 -19.99 11.25 2.51
CA ILE A 623 -19.51 9.86 2.41
C ILE A 623 -19.33 9.40 0.96
N GLY A 624 -19.91 10.12 -0.01
CA GLY A 624 -19.77 9.81 -1.44
C GLY A 624 -20.46 8.51 -1.88
N ASP A 625 -21.54 8.12 -1.19
CA ASP A 625 -22.33 6.96 -1.61
C ASP A 625 -23.03 7.22 -2.94
N HIS A 626 -23.25 6.18 -3.74
CA HIS A 626 -24.17 6.25 -4.86
C HIS A 626 -25.55 6.66 -4.33
N GLN A 627 -25.95 7.91 -4.58
CA GLN A 627 -27.32 8.28 -4.40
C GLN A 627 -28.12 7.46 -5.40
N VAL A 628 -28.88 6.48 -4.91
CA VAL A 628 -29.99 5.90 -5.66
C VAL A 628 -30.96 7.06 -5.86
N VAL A 629 -30.90 7.70 -7.03
CA VAL A 629 -31.91 8.67 -7.46
C VAL A 629 -33.18 7.87 -7.69
N TYR A 630 -33.95 7.68 -6.63
CA TYR A 630 -35.35 7.34 -6.77
C TYR A 630 -35.98 8.56 -7.46
N SER A 631 -36.11 8.50 -8.78
CA SER A 631 -36.94 9.43 -9.53
C SER A 631 -38.37 9.24 -9.02
N ALA A 632 -38.78 10.16 -8.13
CA ALA A 632 -40.18 10.35 -7.74
C ALA A 632 -40.97 10.92 -8.94
N ASN A 633 -41.13 10.12 -9.99
CA ASN A 633 -42.03 10.36 -11.10
C ASN A 633 -42.96 9.15 -11.25
N LEU A 634 -43.76 8.88 -10.22
CA LEU A 634 -45.02 8.17 -10.37
C LEU A 634 -46.13 9.18 -10.04
N SER A 635 -46.55 9.94 -11.04
CA SER A 635 -47.86 10.60 -11.02
C SER A 635 -48.92 9.51 -10.85
N PRO A 636 -49.84 9.62 -9.89
CA PRO A 636 -50.98 8.72 -9.83
C PRO A 636 -51.92 9.02 -11.02
N ASN A 637 -51.90 8.15 -12.01
CA ASN A 637 -52.98 8.16 -13.00
C ASN A 637 -54.31 7.88 -12.30
N LYS A 638 -55.17 8.87 -12.30
CA LYS A 638 -56.61 8.71 -12.10
C LYS A 638 -57.15 7.88 -13.23
N HIS A 639 -57.70 6.72 -12.93
CA HIS A 639 -58.99 6.22 -13.46
C HIS A 639 -59.52 5.14 -12.54
#